data_40d0db4b5c7b3cd85eed4a7c01027967
#
_entry.id   40d0db4b5c7b3cd85eed4a7c01027967
#
_cell.length_a   1.000
_cell.length_b   1.000
_cell.length_c   1.000
_cell.angle_alpha   90.00
_cell.angle_beta   90.00
_cell.angle_gamma   90.00
#
_symmetry.space_group_name_H-M   'P 1'
#
loop_
_entity.id
_entity.type
_entity.pdbx_description
1 polymer ?
#
loop_
_entity_poly.entity_id
_entity_poly.type
_entity_poly.pdbx_seq_one_letter_code
_entity_poly.pdbx_strand_id
1 'polypeptide(L)'
;MEQRFTQPSKRVLRYARDAARRMGHNYVGTEHILIGLLLEKEGEGGKILRRLGLTDGNVMRVIEGVVGIGTAVTDNPVLTTKTRLAMEEASREAAKQSRPIETDIILWGLLQQEDSMAVHVLENMDIDTAGIIEEIEERVPVRQGGEEIPDTDTGTEKENPLALYGRDLNKDAKDGKIDPVIGRDKEIDRVIQILCRRTKNNPVLLGSPGVGKTAVAEGLAQKIADGHIPKPLADKRVISLSMASLVAGTKYRGEFEERIKQLLEAVKEDSSLILFIDELHQLIGAGSAEGTMDAADILKPALARGELQCIGATTTDEYRKYIEKDSALTRRFQPVRVEEPTEEEALSILQGLKGPYEDFHHVHFTDEALSDAVKLSARYIADRYLPDKAIDVIDEAASKVRLEHAASNGELKEAEDELARIEKKKSELSAAEKFEECAALRDKAKEMEERIRELKEAQKAKDRPQVLSSHIADVVSVWSGVPVQKIGTTEAQRLLNLEDELHKRVIGQDEAVRAVAKAMRRSGAGLKDPKRPVGSFLFLGPSGVGKTELARALAAGLFGDEEAMIRIDMSEFTESHAVARLVGSPPGYVGYDEGGELTDKVREKPYSVILFDEVEKASHNFFNLLLQILDDGRLTDSKGRTVDFRNTVIIMTGNLGANRLKSEVPTMGFTVGHESADDRLHAFEGVKKDIMTDVRKFFKPEFLNRLDEILIFKPLTKDDLRHIVRLMIHTLEDKVKEKGVAVDVTEKATEVLVGEGTDFAYGARPLRRALQKLVEDKLSEYMLEGTLKEGMKVCIDSKDGKKIDFQMI
;
A
#
# COMPACT_ATOMS: atom_id res chain seq x y z
N MET A 1 -16.69 -25.63 -2.15
CA MET A 1 -17.15 -26.08 -3.47
C MET A 1 -16.93 -27.59 -3.71
N GLU A 2 -15.82 -28.21 -3.34
CA GLU A 2 -15.55 -29.63 -3.69
C GLU A 2 -16.47 -30.67 -3.03
N GLN A 3 -17.16 -30.35 -1.95
CA GLN A 3 -18.02 -31.32 -1.22
C GLN A 3 -19.40 -31.56 -1.85
N ARG A 4 -19.82 -30.76 -2.83
CA ARG A 4 -21.14 -30.88 -3.49
C ARG A 4 -21.10 -31.66 -4.83
N PHE A 5 -19.93 -31.97 -5.40
CA PHE A 5 -19.79 -32.67 -6.64
C PHE A 5 -19.88 -34.21 -6.45
N THR A 6 -20.62 -34.88 -7.30
CA THR A 6 -20.61 -36.34 -7.35
C THR A 6 -19.26 -36.88 -7.81
N GLN A 7 -18.99 -38.19 -7.59
CA GLN A 7 -17.74 -38.79 -8.05
C GLN A 7 -17.56 -38.71 -9.58
N PRO A 8 -18.61 -38.94 -10.43
CA PRO A 8 -18.54 -38.70 -11.86
C PRO A 8 -18.19 -37.26 -12.21
N SER A 9 -18.79 -36.27 -11.55
CA SER A 9 -18.53 -34.86 -11.79
C SER A 9 -17.09 -34.46 -11.43
N LYS A 10 -16.51 -35.02 -10.37
CA LYS A 10 -15.09 -34.85 -10.05
C LYS A 10 -14.16 -35.41 -11.11
N ARG A 11 -14.55 -36.59 -11.71
CA ARG A 11 -13.80 -37.18 -12.83
C ARG A 11 -13.86 -36.32 -14.09
N VAL A 12 -15.01 -35.70 -14.39
CA VAL A 12 -15.15 -34.74 -15.50
C VAL A 12 -14.14 -33.58 -15.36
N LEU A 13 -14.04 -32.95 -14.19
CA LEU A 13 -13.09 -31.86 -13.96
C LEU A 13 -11.63 -32.32 -14.10
N ARG A 14 -11.31 -33.55 -13.70
CA ARG A 14 -9.97 -34.10 -13.88
C ARG A 14 -9.69 -34.35 -15.37
N TYR A 15 -10.61 -34.97 -16.10
CA TYR A 15 -10.45 -35.22 -17.53
C TYR A 15 -10.36 -33.91 -18.32
N ALA A 16 -11.07 -32.90 -17.95
CA ALA A 16 -10.96 -31.55 -18.55
C ALA A 16 -9.56 -30.96 -18.39
N ARG A 17 -8.95 -31.08 -17.20
CA ARG A 17 -7.56 -30.64 -16.96
C ARG A 17 -6.57 -31.45 -17.80
N ASP A 18 -6.77 -32.76 -17.89
CA ASP A 18 -5.90 -33.63 -18.68
C ASP A 18 -6.05 -33.34 -20.18
N ALA A 19 -7.26 -33.01 -20.67
CA ALA A 19 -7.51 -32.57 -22.04
C ALA A 19 -6.77 -31.22 -22.32
N ALA A 20 -6.86 -30.22 -21.44
CA ALA A 20 -6.17 -28.95 -21.58
C ALA A 20 -4.65 -29.15 -21.68
N ARG A 21 -4.07 -30.03 -20.83
CA ARG A 21 -2.64 -30.38 -20.88
C ARG A 21 -2.24 -31.05 -22.20
N ARG A 22 -3.04 -32.00 -22.69
CA ARG A 22 -2.78 -32.68 -23.97
C ARG A 22 -2.81 -31.75 -25.16
N MET A 23 -3.68 -30.73 -25.10
CA MET A 23 -3.78 -29.69 -26.13
C MET A 23 -2.75 -28.58 -25.96
N GLY A 24 -1.90 -28.60 -24.94
CA GLY A 24 -0.88 -27.59 -24.66
C GLY A 24 -1.43 -26.24 -24.22
N HIS A 25 -2.62 -26.21 -23.60
CA HIS A 25 -3.25 -25.01 -23.12
C HIS A 25 -2.91 -24.77 -21.64
N ASN A 26 -2.66 -23.50 -21.26
CA ASN A 26 -2.39 -23.10 -19.88
C ASN A 26 -3.66 -22.78 -19.08
N TYR A 27 -4.83 -23.00 -19.67
CA TYR A 27 -6.14 -22.76 -19.08
C TYR A 27 -7.08 -23.94 -19.34
N VAL A 28 -8.13 -24.07 -18.50
CA VAL A 28 -9.25 -24.99 -18.71
C VAL A 28 -10.46 -24.16 -19.11
N GLY A 29 -10.80 -24.16 -20.38
CA GLY A 29 -11.98 -23.53 -20.96
C GLY A 29 -13.21 -24.44 -20.94
N THR A 30 -14.35 -23.90 -21.36
CA THR A 30 -15.63 -24.61 -21.47
C THR A 30 -15.54 -25.80 -22.42
N GLU A 31 -14.75 -25.70 -23.50
CA GLU A 31 -14.42 -26.75 -24.46
C GLU A 31 -13.73 -27.96 -23.80
N HIS A 32 -12.86 -27.71 -22.82
CA HIS A 32 -12.20 -28.80 -22.11
C HIS A 32 -13.15 -29.55 -21.17
N ILE A 33 -14.11 -28.81 -20.55
CA ILE A 33 -15.16 -29.42 -19.74
C ILE A 33 -16.07 -30.30 -20.62
N LEU A 34 -16.38 -29.88 -21.87
CA LEU A 34 -17.15 -30.66 -22.83
C LEU A 34 -16.44 -31.97 -23.16
N ILE A 35 -15.12 -31.95 -23.38
CA ILE A 35 -14.32 -33.20 -23.57
C ILE A 35 -14.38 -34.04 -22.29
N GLY A 36 -14.26 -33.43 -21.13
CA GLY A 36 -14.34 -34.10 -19.83
C GLY A 36 -15.66 -34.86 -19.65
N LEU A 37 -16.80 -34.26 -20.05
CA LEU A 37 -18.11 -34.90 -20.03
C LEU A 37 -18.19 -36.08 -20.98
N LEU A 38 -17.60 -35.98 -22.16
CA LEU A 38 -17.58 -37.09 -23.15
C LEU A 38 -16.71 -38.27 -22.70
N LEU A 39 -15.61 -38.00 -22.00
CA LEU A 39 -14.72 -39.04 -21.47
C LEU A 39 -15.33 -39.77 -20.24
N GLU A 40 -16.24 -39.11 -19.51
CA GLU A 40 -16.93 -39.73 -18.38
C GLU A 40 -18.07 -40.64 -18.88
N LYS A 41 -17.92 -41.95 -18.65
CA LYS A 41 -18.85 -42.95 -19.22
C LYS A 41 -20.10 -43.13 -18.38
N GLU A 42 -20.06 -42.92 -17.10
CA GLU A 42 -21.14 -43.21 -16.14
C GLU A 42 -22.13 -42.04 -15.99
N GLY A 43 -21.65 -40.80 -16.23
CA GLY A 43 -22.43 -39.59 -16.04
C GLY A 43 -23.51 -39.37 -17.11
N GLU A 44 -24.69 -38.86 -16.71
CA GLU A 44 -25.81 -38.58 -17.61
C GLU A 44 -25.50 -37.52 -18.65
N GLY A 45 -24.81 -36.43 -18.30
CA GLY A 45 -24.40 -35.40 -19.26
C GLY A 45 -23.56 -35.95 -20.41
N GLY A 46 -22.62 -36.85 -20.11
CA GLY A 46 -21.86 -37.56 -21.17
C GLY A 46 -22.70 -38.54 -22.00
N LYS A 47 -23.72 -39.14 -21.42
CA LYS A 47 -24.64 -40.02 -22.14
C LYS A 47 -25.53 -39.25 -23.12
N ILE A 48 -26.00 -38.05 -22.72
CA ILE A 48 -26.77 -37.17 -23.60
C ILE A 48 -25.94 -36.79 -24.81
N LEU A 49 -24.72 -36.32 -24.61
CA LEU A 49 -23.82 -35.92 -25.71
C LEU A 49 -23.50 -37.08 -26.67
N ARG A 50 -23.24 -38.26 -26.12
CA ARG A 50 -22.98 -39.47 -26.97
C ARG A 50 -24.18 -39.95 -27.76
N ARG A 51 -25.43 -39.83 -27.24
CA ARG A 51 -26.65 -40.10 -27.99
C ARG A 51 -26.82 -39.21 -29.23
N LEU A 52 -26.32 -37.98 -29.14
CA LEU A 52 -26.30 -37.05 -30.26
C LEU A 52 -25.12 -37.29 -31.23
N GLY A 53 -24.41 -38.40 -31.09
CA GLY A 53 -23.33 -38.80 -31.98
C GLY A 53 -21.98 -38.15 -31.70
N LEU A 54 -21.86 -37.40 -30.59
CA LEU A 54 -20.61 -36.78 -30.23
C LEU A 54 -19.63 -37.77 -29.61
N THR A 55 -18.38 -37.70 -30.06
CA THR A 55 -17.26 -38.44 -29.49
C THR A 55 -16.14 -37.49 -29.13
N ASP A 56 -15.34 -37.86 -28.14
CA ASP A 56 -14.18 -37.10 -27.71
C ASP A 56 -13.24 -36.74 -28.87
N GLY A 57 -13.02 -37.72 -29.79
CA GLY A 57 -12.17 -37.51 -30.98
C GLY A 57 -12.74 -36.52 -32.01
N ASN A 58 -14.07 -36.50 -32.20
CA ASN A 58 -14.68 -35.53 -33.13
C ASN A 58 -14.68 -34.13 -32.57
N VAL A 59 -15.04 -33.96 -31.29
CA VAL A 59 -15.05 -32.71 -30.58
C VAL A 59 -13.62 -32.13 -30.48
N MET A 60 -12.64 -32.99 -30.19
CA MET A 60 -11.24 -32.57 -30.12
C MET A 60 -10.73 -32.01 -31.45
N ARG A 61 -11.07 -32.66 -32.60
CA ARG A 61 -10.70 -32.15 -33.92
C ARG A 61 -11.32 -30.78 -34.24
N VAL A 62 -12.55 -30.55 -33.83
CA VAL A 62 -13.21 -29.25 -34.02
C VAL A 62 -12.53 -28.18 -33.15
N ILE A 63 -12.22 -28.51 -31.91
CA ILE A 63 -11.51 -27.58 -31.00
C ILE A 63 -10.11 -27.27 -31.54
N GLU A 64 -9.36 -28.27 -32.01
CA GLU A 64 -8.05 -28.07 -32.66
C GLU A 64 -8.15 -27.16 -33.90
N GLY A 65 -9.22 -27.26 -34.65
CA GLY A 65 -9.47 -26.40 -35.82
C GLY A 65 -9.82 -24.94 -35.45
N VAL A 66 -10.51 -24.71 -34.35
CA VAL A 66 -11.00 -23.38 -33.92
C VAL A 66 -10.04 -22.69 -32.99
N VAL A 67 -9.49 -23.38 -32.01
CA VAL A 67 -8.64 -22.83 -30.93
C VAL A 67 -7.15 -23.07 -31.23
N GLY A 68 -6.81 -24.11 -31.95
CA GLY A 68 -5.44 -24.55 -32.22
C GLY A 68 -4.86 -25.39 -31.10
N ILE A 69 -3.61 -25.83 -31.32
CA ILE A 69 -2.80 -26.54 -30.30
C ILE A 69 -1.84 -25.54 -29.67
N GLY A 70 -1.86 -25.41 -28.34
CA GLY A 70 -0.96 -24.57 -27.61
C GLY A 70 0.44 -25.19 -27.42
N THR A 71 1.39 -24.39 -27.00
CA THR A 71 2.77 -24.84 -26.71
C THR A 71 3.10 -24.77 -25.21
N ALA A 72 2.12 -24.49 -24.35
CA ALA A 72 2.33 -24.31 -22.93
C ALA A 72 2.48 -25.66 -22.20
N VAL A 73 3.58 -25.82 -21.48
CA VAL A 73 3.80 -26.93 -20.54
C VAL A 73 3.50 -26.44 -19.14
N THR A 74 2.23 -26.58 -18.71
CA THR A 74 1.82 -26.15 -17.36
C THR A 74 1.20 -27.33 -16.61
N ASP A 75 1.72 -27.63 -15.44
CA ASP A 75 1.21 -28.73 -14.60
C ASP A 75 -0.18 -28.45 -13.98
N ASN A 76 -0.59 -27.20 -13.88
CA ASN A 76 -1.87 -26.80 -13.26
C ASN A 76 -2.57 -25.71 -14.09
N PRO A 77 -3.29 -26.04 -15.17
CA PRO A 77 -4.02 -25.05 -15.94
C PRO A 77 -5.18 -24.46 -15.14
N VAL A 78 -5.36 -23.11 -15.23
CA VAL A 78 -6.34 -22.33 -14.46
C VAL A 78 -7.68 -22.31 -15.18
N LEU A 79 -8.81 -22.36 -14.44
CA LEU A 79 -10.15 -22.25 -15.03
C LEU A 79 -10.37 -20.85 -15.64
N THR A 80 -10.91 -20.80 -16.86
CA THR A 80 -11.32 -19.53 -17.48
C THR A 80 -12.51 -18.91 -16.73
N THR A 81 -12.73 -17.61 -16.91
CA THR A 81 -13.86 -16.90 -16.31
C THR A 81 -15.20 -17.53 -16.72
N LYS A 82 -15.37 -17.86 -18.00
CA LYS A 82 -16.59 -18.50 -18.52
C LYS A 82 -16.79 -19.90 -17.94
N THR A 83 -15.73 -20.69 -17.79
CA THR A 83 -15.80 -22.01 -17.14
C THR A 83 -16.21 -21.89 -15.68
N ARG A 84 -15.70 -20.87 -14.97
CA ARG A 84 -16.06 -20.62 -13.58
C ARG A 84 -17.54 -20.25 -13.45
N LEU A 85 -18.02 -19.33 -14.29
CA LEU A 85 -19.44 -18.94 -14.34
C LEU A 85 -20.35 -20.14 -14.63
N ALA A 86 -20.02 -20.99 -15.61
CA ALA A 86 -20.77 -22.21 -15.91
C ALA A 86 -20.85 -23.16 -14.70
N MET A 87 -19.74 -23.30 -13.93
CA MET A 87 -19.74 -24.11 -12.72
C MET A 87 -20.54 -23.48 -11.57
N GLU A 88 -20.56 -22.16 -11.48
CA GLU A 88 -21.38 -21.43 -10.51
C GLU A 88 -22.86 -21.57 -10.82
N GLU A 89 -23.26 -21.50 -12.09
CA GLU A 89 -24.64 -21.73 -12.50
C GLU A 89 -25.07 -23.18 -12.29
N ALA A 90 -24.23 -24.14 -12.63
CA ALA A 90 -24.46 -25.54 -12.31
C ALA A 90 -24.65 -25.76 -10.80
N SER A 91 -23.84 -25.10 -9.98
CA SER A 91 -23.95 -25.19 -8.50
C SER A 91 -25.25 -24.57 -7.99
N ARG A 92 -25.69 -23.44 -8.60
CA ARG A 92 -26.92 -22.75 -8.26
C ARG A 92 -28.15 -23.60 -8.61
N GLU A 93 -28.15 -24.19 -9.79
CA GLU A 93 -29.24 -25.03 -10.23
C GLU A 93 -29.33 -26.35 -9.43
N ALA A 94 -28.20 -26.97 -9.12
CA ALA A 94 -28.14 -28.12 -8.21
C ALA A 94 -28.73 -27.78 -6.82
N ALA A 95 -28.45 -26.57 -6.31
CA ALA A 95 -29.00 -26.10 -5.03
C ALA A 95 -30.51 -25.89 -5.09
N LYS A 96 -31.04 -25.28 -6.17
CA LYS A 96 -32.52 -25.13 -6.37
C LYS A 96 -33.22 -26.50 -6.39
N GLN A 97 -32.59 -27.48 -7.01
CA GLN A 97 -33.15 -28.84 -7.12
C GLN A 97 -32.83 -29.71 -5.91
N SER A 98 -32.18 -29.16 -4.86
CA SER A 98 -31.76 -29.88 -3.63
C SER A 98 -31.03 -31.21 -3.92
N ARG A 99 -30.17 -31.23 -4.94
CA ARG A 99 -29.38 -32.41 -5.33
C ARG A 99 -27.88 -32.08 -5.48
N PRO A 100 -26.99 -33.08 -5.42
CA PRO A 100 -25.57 -32.85 -5.68
C PRO A 100 -25.32 -32.43 -7.13
N ILE A 101 -24.18 -31.79 -7.40
CA ILE A 101 -23.81 -31.37 -8.75
C ILE A 101 -23.43 -32.63 -9.55
N GLU A 102 -24.35 -33.07 -10.41
CA GLU A 102 -24.20 -34.18 -11.32
C GLU A 102 -23.72 -33.71 -12.69
N THR A 103 -23.38 -34.65 -13.59
CA THR A 103 -22.77 -34.33 -14.88
C THR A 103 -23.74 -33.68 -15.86
N ASP A 104 -25.05 -33.96 -15.76
CA ASP A 104 -26.12 -33.32 -16.53
C ASP A 104 -26.27 -31.83 -16.14
N ILE A 105 -26.18 -31.53 -14.85
CA ILE A 105 -26.22 -30.12 -14.35
C ILE A 105 -24.95 -29.35 -14.80
N ILE A 106 -23.78 -30.01 -14.85
CA ILE A 106 -22.58 -29.41 -15.42
C ILE A 106 -22.78 -29.07 -16.90
N LEU A 107 -23.39 -30.00 -17.66
CA LEU A 107 -23.73 -29.78 -19.07
C LEU A 107 -24.71 -28.64 -19.22
N TRP A 108 -25.78 -28.59 -18.41
CA TRP A 108 -26.75 -27.50 -18.39
C TRP A 108 -26.06 -26.15 -18.11
N GLY A 109 -25.21 -26.05 -17.11
CA GLY A 109 -24.48 -24.84 -16.79
C GLY A 109 -23.51 -24.39 -17.89
N LEU A 110 -22.92 -25.31 -18.67
CA LEU A 110 -22.11 -24.95 -19.83
C LEU A 110 -22.96 -24.33 -20.94
N LEU A 111 -24.16 -24.88 -21.19
CA LEU A 111 -25.06 -24.43 -22.25
C LEU A 111 -25.74 -23.09 -21.93
N GLN A 112 -25.83 -22.70 -20.66
CA GLN A 112 -26.30 -21.35 -20.27
C GLN A 112 -25.33 -20.21 -20.66
N GLN A 113 -24.14 -20.54 -21.07
CA GLN A 113 -23.14 -19.55 -21.53
C GLN A 113 -23.16 -19.45 -23.06
N GLU A 114 -24.12 -18.70 -23.62
CA GLU A 114 -24.36 -18.62 -25.09
C GLU A 114 -23.10 -18.34 -25.91
N ASP A 115 -22.22 -17.44 -25.45
CA ASP A 115 -20.95 -17.09 -26.09
C ASP A 115 -19.77 -18.00 -25.69
N SER A 116 -20.00 -19.19 -25.17
CA SER A 116 -18.92 -20.09 -24.74
C SER A 116 -18.36 -20.90 -25.90
N MET A 117 -17.07 -21.27 -25.78
CA MET A 117 -16.43 -22.12 -26.78
C MET A 117 -17.12 -23.51 -26.87
N ALA A 118 -17.64 -24.01 -25.76
CA ALA A 118 -18.40 -25.27 -25.76
C ALA A 118 -19.67 -25.19 -26.64
N VAL A 119 -20.42 -24.09 -26.54
CA VAL A 119 -21.63 -23.84 -27.34
C VAL A 119 -21.23 -23.68 -28.81
N HIS A 120 -20.24 -22.88 -29.14
CA HIS A 120 -19.76 -22.72 -30.52
C HIS A 120 -19.27 -24.03 -31.14
N VAL A 121 -18.61 -24.90 -30.36
CA VAL A 121 -18.22 -26.26 -30.86
C VAL A 121 -19.44 -27.10 -31.16
N LEU A 122 -20.47 -27.08 -30.31
CA LEU A 122 -21.70 -27.83 -30.53
C LEU A 122 -22.50 -27.31 -31.74
N GLU A 123 -22.61 -26.01 -31.90
CA GLU A 123 -23.23 -25.35 -33.06
C GLU A 123 -22.50 -25.67 -34.36
N ASN A 124 -21.18 -25.65 -34.37
CA ASN A 124 -20.37 -26.05 -35.54
C ASN A 124 -20.55 -27.54 -35.93
N MET A 125 -21.08 -28.33 -35.03
CA MET A 125 -21.40 -29.72 -35.26
C MET A 125 -22.90 -29.98 -35.53
N ASP A 126 -23.68 -28.90 -35.82
CA ASP A 126 -25.12 -28.92 -36.03
C ASP A 126 -25.93 -29.56 -34.88
N ILE A 127 -25.50 -29.38 -33.65
CA ILE A 127 -26.18 -29.87 -32.44
C ILE A 127 -27.11 -28.78 -31.89
N ASP A 128 -28.38 -29.15 -31.71
CA ASP A 128 -29.37 -28.28 -31.04
C ASP A 128 -29.14 -28.20 -29.54
N THR A 129 -28.53 -27.10 -29.11
CA THR A 129 -28.24 -26.83 -27.71
C THR A 129 -29.51 -26.56 -26.89
N ALA A 130 -30.54 -25.95 -27.49
CA ALA A 130 -31.81 -25.67 -26.82
C ALA A 130 -32.55 -26.98 -26.49
N GLY A 131 -32.54 -27.94 -27.42
CA GLY A 131 -33.14 -29.27 -27.17
C GLY A 131 -32.43 -30.06 -26.07
N ILE A 132 -31.12 -29.86 -25.90
CA ILE A 132 -30.38 -30.46 -24.76
C ILE A 132 -30.82 -29.87 -23.44
N ILE A 133 -30.98 -28.53 -23.37
CA ILE A 133 -31.42 -27.83 -22.16
C ILE A 133 -32.83 -28.34 -21.79
N GLU A 134 -33.76 -28.41 -22.75
CA GLU A 134 -35.13 -28.88 -22.53
C GLU A 134 -35.14 -30.33 -22.04
N GLU A 135 -34.33 -31.23 -22.64
CA GLU A 135 -34.18 -32.63 -22.19
C GLU A 135 -33.67 -32.75 -20.76
N ILE A 136 -32.77 -31.86 -20.33
CA ILE A 136 -32.24 -31.85 -18.95
C ILE A 136 -33.32 -31.32 -17.98
N GLU A 137 -34.05 -30.29 -18.37
CA GLU A 137 -35.09 -29.68 -17.54
C GLU A 137 -36.34 -30.57 -17.41
N GLU A 138 -36.76 -31.28 -18.46
CA GLU A 138 -37.88 -32.24 -18.41
C GLU A 138 -37.62 -33.45 -17.48
N ARG A 139 -36.37 -33.77 -17.23
CA ARG A 139 -35.99 -34.85 -16.33
C ARG A 139 -36.12 -34.49 -14.84
N VAL A 140 -36.38 -33.25 -14.55
CA VAL A 140 -36.67 -32.78 -13.19
C VAL A 140 -38.12 -33.15 -12.88
N PRO A 141 -38.42 -33.98 -11.87
CA PRO A 141 -39.81 -34.29 -11.55
C PRO A 141 -40.48 -33.02 -11.04
N VAL A 142 -41.37 -32.45 -11.84
CA VAL A 142 -42.27 -31.38 -11.45
C VAL A 142 -43.22 -31.94 -10.40
N ARG A 143 -43.04 -31.57 -9.12
CA ARG A 143 -44.08 -31.79 -8.11
C ARG A 143 -45.21 -30.82 -8.41
N GLN A 144 -46.18 -31.27 -9.16
CA GLN A 144 -47.51 -30.66 -9.24
C GLN A 144 -48.35 -31.16 -8.05
N GLY A 145 -48.84 -30.18 -7.29
CA GLY A 145 -50.14 -30.07 -6.64
C GLY A 145 -50.67 -31.17 -5.76
N GLY A 146 -50.82 -30.84 -4.50
CA GLY A 146 -51.97 -31.05 -3.64
C GLY A 146 -52.42 -32.50 -3.39
N GLU A 147 -51.93 -33.08 -2.31
CA GLU A 147 -52.73 -34.00 -1.46
C GLU A 147 -52.27 -33.82 -0.03
N GLU A 148 -53.25 -33.47 0.83
CA GLU A 148 -53.09 -33.42 2.29
C GLU A 148 -52.78 -34.82 2.81
N ILE A 149 -51.67 -34.98 3.50
CA ILE A 149 -51.34 -36.16 4.32
C ILE A 149 -50.98 -35.69 5.71
N PRO A 150 -51.41 -36.40 6.76
CA PRO A 150 -51.54 -35.85 8.11
C PRO A 150 -50.21 -35.66 8.84
N ASP A 151 -50.22 -34.73 9.76
CA ASP A 151 -49.21 -34.40 10.71
C ASP A 151 -48.41 -35.61 11.26
N THR A 152 -47.15 -35.72 10.83
CA THR A 152 -46.11 -36.31 11.65
C THR A 152 -44.99 -35.28 11.74
N ASP A 153 -44.87 -34.78 12.91
CA ASP A 153 -43.91 -33.83 13.43
C ASP A 153 -42.45 -34.27 13.11
N THR A 154 -41.89 -33.75 12.00
CA THR A 154 -40.43 -33.66 11.79
C THR A 154 -40.17 -32.28 11.24
N GLY A 155 -39.76 -31.36 12.12
CA GLY A 155 -39.49 -29.98 11.83
C GLY A 155 -38.51 -29.82 10.66
N THR A 156 -39.02 -29.41 9.52
CA THR A 156 -38.20 -28.72 8.52
C THR A 156 -37.97 -27.34 9.03
N GLU A 157 -36.78 -27.11 9.64
CA GLU A 157 -36.28 -25.78 9.94
C GLU A 157 -36.31 -24.98 8.63
N LYS A 158 -37.22 -24.00 8.55
CA LYS A 158 -37.11 -22.91 7.62
C LYS A 158 -35.68 -22.41 7.77
N GLU A 159 -34.85 -22.44 6.72
CA GLU A 159 -33.50 -21.87 6.74
C GLU A 159 -33.61 -20.47 7.31
N ASN A 160 -33.11 -20.29 8.50
CA ASN A 160 -33.24 -19.05 9.25
C ASN A 160 -32.44 -17.99 8.46
N PRO A 161 -33.08 -16.89 7.94
CA PRO A 161 -32.38 -15.86 7.17
C PRO A 161 -31.20 -15.26 7.91
N LEU A 162 -31.23 -15.32 9.24
CA LEU A 162 -30.12 -14.92 10.12
C LEU A 162 -28.89 -15.82 9.99
N ALA A 163 -29.06 -17.10 9.67
CA ALA A 163 -27.94 -18.02 9.46
C ALA A 163 -27.29 -17.84 8.08
N LEU A 164 -28.05 -17.29 7.10
CA LEU A 164 -27.54 -17.02 5.75
C LEU A 164 -26.78 -15.70 5.66
N TYR A 165 -27.21 -14.66 6.35
CA TYR A 165 -26.70 -13.29 6.22
C TYR A 165 -26.02 -12.76 7.49
N GLY A 166 -26.10 -13.49 8.60
CA GLY A 166 -25.59 -13.08 9.91
C GLY A 166 -24.57 -14.05 10.48
N ARG A 167 -23.59 -13.51 11.21
CA ARG A 167 -22.61 -14.23 12.01
C ARG A 167 -22.96 -14.07 13.49
N ASP A 168 -23.15 -15.18 14.21
CA ASP A 168 -23.49 -15.17 15.66
C ASP A 168 -22.21 -14.97 16.48
N LEU A 169 -22.01 -13.75 16.98
CA LEU A 169 -20.82 -13.40 17.75
C LEU A 169 -20.77 -14.11 19.11
N ASN A 170 -21.93 -14.40 19.75
CA ASN A 170 -21.94 -15.11 21.02
C ASN A 170 -21.52 -16.58 20.87
N LYS A 171 -21.89 -17.21 19.75
CA LYS A 171 -21.45 -18.56 19.41
C LYS A 171 -19.95 -18.58 19.14
N ASP A 172 -19.47 -17.63 18.34
CA ASP A 172 -18.04 -17.55 18.01
C ASP A 172 -17.20 -17.21 19.26
N ALA A 173 -17.72 -16.42 20.21
CA ALA A 173 -17.07 -16.18 21.48
C ALA A 173 -16.94 -17.49 22.31
N LYS A 174 -18.02 -18.29 22.40
CA LYS A 174 -17.99 -19.59 23.09
C LYS A 174 -17.08 -20.61 22.41
N ASP A 175 -17.00 -20.57 21.08
CA ASP A 175 -16.14 -21.45 20.29
C ASP A 175 -14.66 -20.99 20.30
N GLY A 176 -14.33 -19.86 20.94
CA GLY A 176 -12.97 -19.30 20.98
C GLY A 176 -12.47 -18.76 19.64
N LYS A 177 -13.38 -18.38 18.74
CA LYS A 177 -13.05 -17.84 17.40
C LYS A 177 -12.92 -16.32 17.36
N ILE A 178 -13.24 -15.66 18.47
CA ILE A 178 -13.11 -14.20 18.60
C ILE A 178 -11.82 -13.91 19.38
N ASP A 179 -11.04 -13.00 18.85
CA ASP A 179 -9.84 -12.52 19.51
C ASP A 179 -10.16 -11.79 20.82
N PRO A 180 -9.27 -11.82 21.82
CA PRO A 180 -9.50 -11.15 23.10
C PRO A 180 -9.60 -9.63 22.91
N VAL A 181 -10.70 -9.06 23.39
CA VAL A 181 -10.93 -7.61 23.30
C VAL A 181 -10.32 -6.91 24.51
N ILE A 182 -9.37 -6.02 24.27
CA ILE A 182 -8.57 -5.34 25.28
C ILE A 182 -8.72 -3.82 25.15
N GLY A 183 -8.85 -3.13 26.30
CA GLY A 183 -8.82 -1.66 26.36
C GLY A 183 -10.10 -0.96 25.88
N ARG A 184 -11.22 -1.69 25.72
CA ARG A 184 -12.52 -1.13 25.26
C ARG A 184 -13.63 -1.22 26.30
N ASP A 185 -13.31 -1.44 27.55
CA ASP A 185 -14.30 -1.61 28.63
C ASP A 185 -15.24 -0.41 28.76
N LYS A 186 -14.74 0.80 28.66
CA LYS A 186 -15.53 2.04 28.78
C LYS A 186 -16.59 2.14 27.69
N GLU A 187 -16.20 1.85 26.46
CA GLU A 187 -17.10 1.88 25.30
C GLU A 187 -18.12 0.75 25.39
N ILE A 188 -17.71 -0.47 25.76
CA ILE A 188 -18.61 -1.62 25.97
C ILE A 188 -19.62 -1.31 27.09
N ASP A 189 -19.18 -0.80 28.23
CA ASP A 189 -20.06 -0.45 29.33
C ASP A 189 -21.06 0.66 28.92
N ARG A 190 -20.61 1.60 28.09
CA ARG A 190 -21.50 2.63 27.53
C ARG A 190 -22.53 2.04 26.57
N VAL A 191 -22.15 1.09 25.73
CA VAL A 191 -23.06 0.35 24.84
C VAL A 191 -24.09 -0.42 25.69
N ILE A 192 -23.66 -1.14 26.73
CA ILE A 192 -24.53 -1.84 27.65
C ILE A 192 -25.56 -0.88 28.29
N GLN A 193 -25.11 0.27 28.79
CA GLN A 193 -26.00 1.29 29.36
C GLN A 193 -27.06 1.77 28.39
N ILE A 194 -26.68 1.97 27.10
CA ILE A 194 -27.59 2.44 26.07
C ILE A 194 -28.60 1.34 25.72
N LEU A 195 -28.16 0.09 25.53
CA LEU A 195 -29.01 -1.05 25.22
C LEU A 195 -30.08 -1.31 26.28
N CYS A 196 -29.77 -1.02 27.56
CA CYS A 196 -30.71 -1.14 28.69
C CYS A 196 -31.72 0.02 28.79
N ARG A 197 -31.67 1.04 27.94
CA ARG A 197 -32.60 2.17 27.99
C ARG A 197 -33.97 1.79 27.44
N ARG A 198 -35.01 2.45 27.94
CA ARG A 198 -36.39 2.30 27.43
C ARG A 198 -36.56 2.95 26.04
N THR A 199 -35.87 4.03 25.78
CA THR A 199 -35.91 4.79 24.51
C THR A 199 -34.48 5.14 24.12
N LYS A 200 -34.22 5.34 22.83
CA LYS A 200 -32.88 5.57 22.27
C LYS A 200 -31.89 4.48 22.70
N ASN A 201 -32.33 3.24 22.55
CA ASN A 201 -31.62 2.03 22.99
C ASN A 201 -30.75 1.42 21.87
N ASN A 202 -30.48 2.15 20.79
CA ASN A 202 -29.60 1.72 19.71
C ASN A 202 -28.31 2.55 19.74
N PRO A 203 -27.19 2.00 20.22
CA PRO A 203 -25.89 2.68 20.14
C PRO A 203 -25.38 2.73 18.70
N VAL A 204 -24.70 3.81 18.33
CA VAL A 204 -23.92 3.91 17.10
C VAL A 204 -22.48 4.26 17.46
N LEU A 205 -21.56 3.37 17.09
CA LEU A 205 -20.12 3.50 17.30
C LEU A 205 -19.53 4.44 16.24
N LEU A 206 -18.99 5.56 16.68
CA LEU A 206 -18.42 6.59 15.82
C LEU A 206 -16.90 6.65 16.01
N GLY A 207 -16.16 6.47 14.94
CA GLY A 207 -14.70 6.58 14.98
C GLY A 207 -14.08 6.39 13.60
N SER A 208 -12.83 6.74 13.47
CA SER A 208 -12.06 6.54 12.24
C SER A 208 -12.01 5.05 11.83
N PRO A 209 -11.72 4.71 10.56
CA PRO A 209 -11.47 3.33 10.16
C PRO A 209 -10.31 2.73 10.98
N GLY A 210 -10.39 1.45 11.34
CA GLY A 210 -9.28 0.76 12.02
C GLY A 210 -9.11 1.04 13.51
N VAL A 211 -9.98 1.87 14.16
CA VAL A 211 -9.86 2.13 15.61
C VAL A 211 -10.46 1.01 16.49
N GLY A 212 -11.00 -0.07 15.91
CA GLY A 212 -11.57 -1.18 16.67
C GLY A 212 -13.05 -1.05 17.03
N LYS A 213 -13.89 -0.45 16.16
CA LYS A 213 -15.34 -0.38 16.37
C LYS A 213 -15.99 -1.76 16.43
N THR A 214 -15.59 -2.69 15.58
CA THR A 214 -16.08 -4.07 15.54
C THR A 214 -15.72 -4.83 16.82
N ALA A 215 -14.50 -4.61 17.35
CA ALA A 215 -14.05 -5.19 18.61
C ALA A 215 -14.97 -4.82 19.81
N VAL A 216 -15.60 -3.64 19.82
CA VAL A 216 -16.57 -3.28 20.88
C VAL A 216 -17.80 -4.18 20.84
N ALA A 217 -18.30 -4.56 19.66
CA ALA A 217 -19.42 -5.47 19.51
C ALA A 217 -19.02 -6.93 19.87
N GLU A 218 -17.83 -7.34 19.49
CA GLU A 218 -17.25 -8.63 19.83
C GLU A 218 -17.02 -8.76 21.35
N GLY A 219 -16.48 -7.72 22.00
CA GLY A 219 -16.31 -7.68 23.45
C GLY A 219 -17.64 -7.70 24.22
N LEU A 220 -18.69 -7.08 23.68
CA LEU A 220 -20.04 -7.22 24.22
C LEU A 220 -20.51 -8.68 24.15
N ALA A 221 -20.32 -9.34 23.01
CA ALA A 221 -20.69 -10.73 22.83
C ALA A 221 -19.91 -11.67 23.77
N GLN A 222 -18.61 -11.40 24.01
CA GLN A 222 -17.80 -12.11 25.00
C GLN A 222 -18.34 -11.91 26.42
N LYS A 223 -18.63 -10.66 26.85
CA LYS A 223 -19.23 -10.39 28.19
C LYS A 223 -20.58 -11.07 28.38
N ILE A 224 -21.39 -11.22 27.32
CA ILE A 224 -22.64 -11.97 27.34
C ILE A 224 -22.35 -13.47 27.50
N ALA A 225 -21.42 -14.01 26.72
CA ALA A 225 -21.06 -15.43 26.75
C ALA A 225 -20.49 -15.86 28.12
N ASP A 226 -19.70 -14.99 28.76
CA ASP A 226 -19.08 -15.20 30.08
C ASP A 226 -20.05 -14.94 31.25
N GLY A 227 -21.25 -14.45 30.99
CA GLY A 227 -22.23 -14.10 31.99
C GLY A 227 -21.91 -12.83 32.82
N HIS A 228 -20.92 -12.03 32.39
CA HIS A 228 -20.52 -10.78 33.04
C HIS A 228 -21.32 -9.56 32.54
N ILE A 229 -22.66 -9.70 32.57
CA ILE A 229 -23.55 -8.68 31.99
C ILE A 229 -24.80 -8.48 32.84
N PRO A 230 -25.45 -7.30 32.86
CA PRO A 230 -26.72 -7.09 33.55
C PRO A 230 -27.83 -8.03 33.08
N LYS A 231 -28.73 -8.44 33.99
CA LYS A 231 -29.84 -9.35 33.70
C LYS A 231 -30.66 -9.08 32.43
N PRO A 232 -30.98 -7.81 32.09
CA PRO A 232 -31.76 -7.53 30.86
C PRO A 232 -31.06 -7.95 29.53
N LEU A 233 -29.75 -8.19 29.58
CA LEU A 233 -28.96 -8.56 28.40
C LEU A 233 -28.39 -9.98 28.50
N ALA A 234 -28.65 -10.71 29.57
CA ALA A 234 -28.05 -12.03 29.83
C ALA A 234 -28.45 -13.08 28.76
N ASP A 235 -29.68 -13.00 28.25
CA ASP A 235 -30.22 -13.95 27.29
C ASP A 235 -30.12 -13.38 25.82
N LYS A 236 -29.43 -12.26 25.65
CA LYS A 236 -29.32 -11.61 24.33
C LYS A 236 -28.21 -12.25 23.49
N ARG A 237 -28.43 -12.22 22.16
CA ARG A 237 -27.48 -12.71 21.15
C ARG A 237 -27.13 -11.58 20.17
N VAL A 238 -25.87 -11.37 19.93
CA VAL A 238 -25.38 -10.35 18.99
C VAL A 238 -25.10 -11.02 17.65
N ILE A 239 -25.85 -10.62 16.63
CA ILE A 239 -25.70 -11.11 15.25
C ILE A 239 -25.07 -10.03 14.39
N SER A 240 -23.87 -10.26 13.89
CA SER A 240 -23.18 -9.36 12.94
C SER A 240 -23.74 -9.59 11.56
N LEU A 241 -24.28 -8.54 10.92
CA LEU A 241 -24.81 -8.58 9.56
C LEU A 241 -23.73 -8.28 8.53
N SER A 242 -23.61 -9.14 7.53
CA SER A 242 -22.76 -8.91 6.36
C SER A 242 -23.55 -8.19 5.26
N MET A 243 -23.29 -6.90 5.05
CA MET A 243 -23.90 -6.13 3.98
C MET A 243 -23.54 -6.69 2.60
N ALA A 244 -22.29 -7.14 2.43
CA ALA A 244 -21.86 -7.78 1.21
C ALA A 244 -22.67 -9.04 0.89
N SER A 245 -23.00 -9.87 1.89
CA SER A 245 -23.83 -11.07 1.71
C SER A 245 -25.29 -10.74 1.37
N LEU A 246 -25.83 -9.63 1.89
CA LEU A 246 -27.20 -9.18 1.58
C LEU A 246 -27.33 -8.68 0.15
N VAL A 247 -26.31 -8.02 -0.38
CA VAL A 247 -26.29 -7.48 -1.75
C VAL A 247 -25.81 -8.53 -2.76
N ALA A 248 -24.95 -9.49 -2.36
CA ALA A 248 -24.41 -10.48 -3.28
C ALA A 248 -25.50 -11.31 -3.96
N GLY A 249 -25.45 -11.39 -5.31
CA GLY A 249 -26.38 -12.18 -6.13
C GLY A 249 -27.75 -11.55 -6.34
N THR A 250 -28.03 -10.33 -5.85
CA THR A 250 -29.26 -9.63 -6.20
C THR A 250 -29.10 -8.98 -7.58
N LYS A 251 -29.82 -9.50 -8.59
CA LYS A 251 -29.89 -8.91 -9.94
C LYS A 251 -30.94 -7.79 -10.01
N TYR A 252 -31.96 -7.87 -9.19
CA TYR A 252 -33.07 -6.91 -9.12
C TYR A 252 -33.19 -6.33 -7.71
N ARG A 253 -33.47 -5.07 -7.65
CA ARG A 253 -33.66 -4.31 -6.42
C ARG A 253 -34.70 -4.93 -5.46
N GLY A 254 -35.81 -5.46 -5.97
CA GLY A 254 -36.86 -6.11 -5.18
C GLY A 254 -36.36 -7.29 -4.35
N GLU A 255 -35.32 -8.00 -4.82
CA GLU A 255 -34.72 -9.15 -4.09
C GLU A 255 -33.98 -8.68 -2.84
N PHE A 256 -33.26 -7.56 -2.90
CA PHE A 256 -32.60 -6.98 -1.74
C PHE A 256 -33.60 -6.48 -0.69
N GLU A 257 -34.67 -5.79 -1.14
CA GLU A 257 -35.76 -5.34 -0.26
C GLU A 257 -36.48 -6.52 0.40
N GLU A 258 -36.69 -7.61 -0.32
CA GLU A 258 -37.33 -8.82 0.19
C GLU A 258 -36.44 -9.51 1.24
N ARG A 259 -35.13 -9.63 1.00
CA ARG A 259 -34.17 -10.17 1.97
C ARG A 259 -34.16 -9.38 3.28
N ILE A 260 -34.16 -8.04 3.20
CA ILE A 260 -34.22 -7.18 4.38
C ILE A 260 -35.55 -7.36 5.12
N LYS A 261 -36.67 -7.50 4.41
CA LYS A 261 -37.97 -7.76 5.04
C LYS A 261 -37.98 -9.10 5.78
N GLN A 262 -37.52 -10.18 5.13
CA GLN A 262 -37.40 -11.52 5.74
C GLN A 262 -36.49 -11.49 6.98
N LEU A 263 -35.36 -10.79 6.90
CA LEU A 263 -34.47 -10.60 8.03
C LEU A 263 -35.16 -9.86 9.19
N LEU A 264 -35.89 -8.78 8.92
CA LEU A 264 -36.65 -8.02 9.91
C LEU A 264 -37.76 -8.84 10.56
N GLU A 265 -38.43 -9.68 9.80
CA GLU A 265 -39.46 -10.60 10.33
C GLU A 265 -38.84 -11.61 11.29
N ALA A 266 -37.71 -12.23 10.91
CA ALA A 266 -36.98 -13.13 11.78
C ALA A 266 -36.49 -12.46 13.09
N VAL A 267 -36.03 -11.20 13.01
CA VAL A 267 -35.61 -10.44 14.21
C VAL A 267 -36.80 -10.04 15.09
N LYS A 268 -37.98 -9.78 14.51
CA LYS A 268 -39.21 -9.48 15.28
C LYS A 268 -39.73 -10.69 16.03
N GLU A 269 -39.56 -11.87 15.47
CA GLU A 269 -40.00 -13.12 16.10
C GLU A 269 -39.13 -13.49 17.31
N ASP A 270 -37.82 -13.13 17.28
CA ASP A 270 -36.88 -13.40 18.36
C ASP A 270 -36.39 -12.10 19.03
N SER A 271 -37.05 -11.71 20.08
CA SER A 271 -36.70 -10.50 20.86
C SER A 271 -35.35 -10.61 21.60
N SER A 272 -34.70 -11.77 21.59
CA SER A 272 -33.36 -11.96 22.18
C SER A 272 -32.24 -11.41 21.30
N LEU A 273 -32.52 -11.06 20.07
CA LEU A 273 -31.53 -10.66 19.08
C LEU A 273 -31.14 -9.18 19.20
N ILE A 274 -29.85 -8.92 19.04
CA ILE A 274 -29.26 -7.59 18.83
C ILE A 274 -28.48 -7.66 17.53
N LEU A 275 -28.85 -6.82 16.54
CA LEU A 275 -28.13 -6.75 15.28
C LEU A 275 -26.91 -5.84 15.40
N PHE A 276 -25.74 -6.32 15.02
CA PHE A 276 -24.58 -5.47 14.78
C PHE A 276 -24.45 -5.19 13.28
N ILE A 277 -24.48 -3.91 12.92
CA ILE A 277 -24.42 -3.44 11.52
C ILE A 277 -23.16 -2.62 11.36
N ASP A 278 -22.14 -3.21 10.76
CA ASP A 278 -20.97 -2.45 10.39
C ASP A 278 -21.23 -1.62 9.13
N GLU A 279 -20.55 -0.50 9.00
CA GLU A 279 -20.77 0.46 7.92
C GLU A 279 -22.26 0.83 7.74
N LEU A 280 -22.92 1.17 8.84
CA LEU A 280 -24.37 1.50 8.90
C LEU A 280 -24.80 2.46 7.81
N HIS A 281 -23.92 3.34 7.34
CA HIS A 281 -24.16 4.29 6.27
C HIS A 281 -24.45 3.62 4.92
N GLN A 282 -23.94 2.42 4.66
CA GLN A 282 -24.23 1.68 3.43
C GLN A 282 -25.70 1.28 3.34
N LEU A 283 -26.32 0.95 4.48
CA LEU A 283 -27.74 0.65 4.55
C LEU A 283 -28.64 1.88 4.28
N ILE A 284 -28.13 3.07 4.63
CA ILE A 284 -28.89 4.31 4.59
C ILE A 284 -28.64 5.06 3.28
N GLY A 285 -27.48 4.86 2.65
CA GLY A 285 -27.05 5.56 1.44
C GLY A 285 -27.16 4.76 0.13
N ALA A 286 -27.56 3.51 0.19
CA ALA A 286 -27.59 2.60 -0.97
C ALA A 286 -28.63 2.96 -2.06
N GLY A 287 -29.34 4.09 -1.94
CA GLY A 287 -30.41 4.49 -2.82
C GLY A 287 -30.33 5.88 -3.46
N SER A 288 -29.16 6.52 -3.50
CA SER A 288 -29.02 7.94 -3.93
C SER A 288 -29.20 8.24 -5.43
N ALA A 289 -29.65 7.30 -6.25
CA ALA A 289 -30.18 7.61 -7.59
C ALA A 289 -31.63 8.05 -7.48
N GLU A 290 -31.99 9.19 -8.05
CA GLU A 290 -33.33 9.78 -8.00
C GLU A 290 -34.44 8.76 -8.27
N GLY A 291 -35.34 8.58 -7.27
CA GLY A 291 -36.53 7.71 -7.37
C GLY A 291 -36.42 6.36 -6.66
N THR A 292 -35.43 6.10 -5.83
CA THR A 292 -35.23 4.81 -5.17
C THR A 292 -35.58 4.85 -3.68
N MET A 293 -36.36 3.87 -3.19
CA MET A 293 -36.59 3.65 -1.76
C MET A 293 -35.33 3.14 -1.09
N ASP A 294 -34.82 3.81 -0.05
CA ASP A 294 -33.66 3.37 0.71
C ASP A 294 -34.00 2.17 1.62
N ALA A 295 -33.05 1.25 1.82
CA ALA A 295 -33.16 0.21 2.85
C ALA A 295 -33.45 0.81 4.24
N ALA A 296 -33.04 2.06 4.46
CA ALA A 296 -33.41 2.85 5.61
C ALA A 296 -34.92 3.00 5.78
N ASP A 297 -35.67 3.16 4.71
CA ASP A 297 -37.13 3.34 4.79
C ASP A 297 -37.87 2.07 5.26
N ILE A 298 -37.26 0.90 5.01
CA ILE A 298 -37.75 -0.38 5.50
C ILE A 298 -37.40 -0.57 7.00
N LEU A 299 -36.22 -0.10 7.43
CA LEU A 299 -35.75 -0.21 8.82
C LEU A 299 -36.35 0.84 9.75
N LYS A 300 -36.63 2.05 9.27
CA LYS A 300 -37.17 3.17 10.04
C LYS A 300 -38.45 2.82 10.84
N PRO A 301 -39.45 2.12 10.28
CA PRO A 301 -40.64 1.74 11.05
C PRO A 301 -40.33 0.77 12.20
N ALA A 302 -39.48 -0.21 12.00
CA ALA A 302 -39.08 -1.18 13.01
C ALA A 302 -38.28 -0.52 14.14
N LEU A 303 -37.32 0.34 13.79
CA LEU A 303 -36.56 1.15 14.75
C LEU A 303 -37.51 2.14 15.49
N ALA A 304 -38.49 2.72 14.80
CA ALA A 304 -39.38 3.66 15.39
C ALA A 304 -40.31 3.05 16.44
N ARG A 305 -40.75 1.81 16.22
CA ARG A 305 -41.61 1.06 17.16
C ARG A 305 -40.84 0.38 18.28
N GLY A 306 -39.51 0.33 18.19
CA GLY A 306 -38.66 -0.39 19.14
C GLY A 306 -38.70 -1.91 18.97
N GLU A 307 -39.13 -2.37 17.80
CA GLU A 307 -39.19 -3.79 17.41
C GLU A 307 -37.81 -4.34 17.02
N LEU A 308 -36.85 -3.45 16.75
CA LEU A 308 -35.47 -3.77 16.39
C LEU A 308 -34.52 -3.13 17.40
N GLN A 309 -33.63 -3.93 17.96
CA GLN A 309 -32.48 -3.50 18.75
C GLN A 309 -31.20 -3.70 17.93
N CYS A 310 -30.44 -2.61 17.68
CA CYS A 310 -29.24 -2.70 16.88
C CYS A 310 -28.08 -1.85 17.42
N ILE A 311 -26.87 -2.27 17.10
CA ILE A 311 -25.61 -1.55 17.29
C ILE A 311 -25.12 -1.19 15.90
N GLY A 312 -25.00 0.10 15.57
CA GLY A 312 -24.41 0.53 14.32
C GLY A 312 -22.93 0.89 14.50
N ALA A 313 -22.12 0.73 13.46
CA ALA A 313 -20.77 1.28 13.39
C ALA A 313 -20.60 2.09 12.11
N THR A 314 -19.97 3.26 12.20
CA THR A 314 -19.70 4.13 11.03
C THR A 314 -18.62 5.16 11.36
N THR A 315 -18.16 5.91 10.37
CA THR A 315 -17.28 7.05 10.60
C THR A 315 -18.05 8.30 11.04
N THR A 316 -17.36 9.27 11.63
CA THR A 316 -17.99 10.52 12.06
C THR A 316 -18.54 11.32 10.89
N ASP A 317 -17.87 11.33 9.75
CA ASP A 317 -18.27 12.09 8.57
C ASP A 317 -19.48 11.47 7.87
N GLU A 318 -19.51 10.14 7.77
CA GLU A 318 -20.64 9.40 7.23
C GLU A 318 -21.89 9.51 8.14
N TYR A 319 -21.67 9.49 9.46
CA TYR A 319 -22.74 9.73 10.42
C TYR A 319 -23.39 11.10 10.19
N ARG A 320 -22.59 12.16 10.05
CA ARG A 320 -23.09 13.52 9.76
C ARG A 320 -23.78 13.61 8.41
N LYS A 321 -23.26 12.92 7.40
CA LYS A 321 -23.77 12.98 6.03
C LYS A 321 -25.10 12.25 5.87
N TYR A 322 -25.26 11.08 6.48
CA TYR A 322 -26.37 10.16 6.22
C TYR A 322 -27.34 10.01 7.39
N ILE A 323 -26.89 10.03 8.65
CA ILE A 323 -27.73 9.73 9.82
C ILE A 323 -28.19 11.01 10.53
N GLU A 324 -27.30 11.96 10.75
CA GLU A 324 -27.60 13.18 11.50
C GLU A 324 -28.64 14.07 10.78
N LYS A 325 -28.69 14.03 9.46
CA LYS A 325 -29.67 14.75 8.63
C LYS A 325 -31.08 14.15 8.73
N ASP A 326 -31.20 12.87 9.07
CA ASP A 326 -32.48 12.19 9.23
C ASP A 326 -32.97 12.27 10.68
N SER A 327 -33.98 13.10 10.92
CA SER A 327 -34.54 13.35 12.26
C SER A 327 -35.14 12.10 12.90
N ALA A 328 -35.60 11.11 12.12
CA ALA A 328 -36.20 9.87 12.62
C ALA A 328 -35.07 8.94 13.16
N LEU A 329 -33.97 8.82 12.45
CA LEU A 329 -32.82 8.02 12.85
C LEU A 329 -32.09 8.66 14.05
N THR A 330 -31.84 9.95 14.02
CA THR A 330 -31.17 10.70 15.10
C THR A 330 -31.87 10.57 16.45
N ARG A 331 -33.19 10.43 16.43
CA ARG A 331 -33.97 10.21 17.68
C ARG A 331 -33.91 8.79 18.22
N ARG A 332 -33.34 7.84 17.45
CA ARG A 332 -33.28 6.42 17.80
C ARG A 332 -31.86 5.96 18.10
N PHE A 333 -30.88 6.54 17.42
CA PHE A 333 -29.48 6.23 17.66
C PHE A 333 -28.85 7.13 18.72
N GLN A 334 -28.01 6.52 19.56
CA GLN A 334 -27.21 7.25 20.55
C GLN A 334 -25.73 7.08 20.20
N PRO A 335 -25.01 8.16 19.89
CA PRO A 335 -23.61 8.05 19.54
C PRO A 335 -22.73 7.65 20.71
N VAL A 336 -21.77 6.76 20.44
CA VAL A 336 -20.68 6.34 21.30
C VAL A 336 -19.39 6.57 20.51
N ARG A 337 -18.52 7.43 21.00
CA ARG A 337 -17.25 7.69 20.34
C ARG A 337 -16.26 6.60 20.67
N VAL A 338 -15.58 6.09 19.66
CA VAL A 338 -14.48 5.14 19.76
C VAL A 338 -13.24 5.88 19.23
N GLU A 339 -12.41 6.32 20.15
CA GLU A 339 -11.21 7.07 19.83
C GLU A 339 -10.04 6.14 19.51
N GLU A 340 -9.04 6.66 18.80
CA GLU A 340 -7.78 5.95 18.56
C GLU A 340 -7.12 5.66 19.92
N PRO A 341 -6.68 4.41 20.19
CA PRO A 341 -5.99 4.08 21.43
C PRO A 341 -4.63 4.78 21.49
N THR A 342 -4.17 5.04 22.72
CA THR A 342 -2.81 5.48 22.96
C THR A 342 -1.79 4.40 22.57
N GLU A 343 -0.53 4.74 22.40
CA GLU A 343 0.54 3.78 22.10
C GLU A 343 0.63 2.68 23.18
N GLU A 344 0.42 3.03 24.45
CA GLU A 344 0.43 2.07 25.58
C GLU A 344 -0.77 1.10 25.51
N GLU A 345 -1.96 1.61 25.22
CA GLU A 345 -3.16 0.79 25.02
C GLU A 345 -3.03 -0.11 23.77
N ALA A 346 -2.48 0.43 22.67
CA ALA A 346 -2.22 -0.34 21.46
C ALA A 346 -1.21 -1.47 21.70
N LEU A 347 -0.14 -1.20 22.46
CA LEU A 347 0.81 -2.24 22.85
C LEU A 347 0.14 -3.35 23.66
N SER A 348 -0.73 -3.00 24.60
CA SER A 348 -1.49 -3.96 25.39
C SER A 348 -2.42 -4.83 24.52
N ILE A 349 -3.04 -4.22 23.50
CA ILE A 349 -3.85 -4.94 22.50
C ILE A 349 -2.98 -5.92 21.71
N LEU A 350 -1.83 -5.50 21.19
CA LEU A 350 -0.92 -6.38 20.46
C LEU A 350 -0.41 -7.54 21.32
N GLN A 351 -0.11 -7.28 22.58
CA GLN A 351 0.29 -8.33 23.54
C GLN A 351 -0.82 -9.38 23.75
N GLY A 352 -2.06 -8.96 23.78
CA GLY A 352 -3.21 -9.88 23.88
C GLY A 352 -3.46 -10.68 22.60
N LEU A 353 -3.16 -10.09 21.43
CA LEU A 353 -3.29 -10.74 20.12
C LEU A 353 -2.07 -11.61 19.77
N LYS A 354 -0.96 -11.48 20.50
CA LYS A 354 0.30 -12.19 20.23
C LYS A 354 0.10 -13.69 20.03
N GLY A 355 -0.61 -14.37 20.94
CA GLY A 355 -0.81 -15.81 20.89
C GLY A 355 -1.51 -16.29 19.62
N PRO A 356 -2.70 -15.79 19.28
CA PRO A 356 -3.40 -16.13 18.05
C PRO A 356 -2.56 -15.94 16.77
N TYR A 357 -1.81 -14.83 16.68
CA TYR A 357 -0.95 -14.56 15.51
C TYR A 357 0.29 -15.46 15.47
N GLU A 358 0.91 -15.78 16.63
CA GLU A 358 2.01 -16.73 16.73
C GLU A 358 1.59 -18.14 16.28
N ASP A 359 0.39 -18.57 16.66
CA ASP A 359 -0.14 -19.87 16.28
C ASP A 359 -0.53 -19.94 14.80
N PHE A 360 -1.09 -18.87 14.23
CA PHE A 360 -1.47 -18.80 12.83
C PHE A 360 -0.26 -18.82 11.88
N HIS A 361 0.75 -18.01 12.18
CA HIS A 361 1.96 -17.89 11.36
C HIS A 361 3.06 -18.89 11.72
N HIS A 362 2.94 -19.60 12.84
CA HIS A 362 3.99 -20.48 13.38
C HIS A 362 5.31 -19.75 13.63
N VAL A 363 5.25 -18.54 14.18
CA VAL A 363 6.37 -17.67 14.53
C VAL A 363 6.34 -17.33 16.02
N HIS A 364 7.36 -16.62 16.51
CA HIS A 364 7.38 -16.05 17.86
C HIS A 364 7.73 -14.56 17.80
N PHE A 365 6.88 -13.69 18.37
CA PHE A 365 7.15 -12.27 18.44
C PHE A 365 7.98 -11.92 19.67
N THR A 366 9.04 -11.15 19.48
CA THR A 366 9.75 -10.54 20.63
C THR A 366 8.95 -9.35 21.15
N ASP A 367 9.06 -9.06 22.43
CA ASP A 367 8.34 -7.93 23.04
C ASP A 367 8.83 -6.58 22.47
N GLU A 368 10.11 -6.52 22.07
CA GLU A 368 10.68 -5.39 21.35
C GLU A 368 10.01 -5.20 19.97
N ALA A 369 9.77 -6.28 19.22
CA ALA A 369 9.10 -6.20 17.94
C ALA A 369 7.66 -5.66 18.07
N LEU A 370 6.90 -6.08 19.07
CA LEU A 370 5.56 -5.55 19.33
C LEU A 370 5.59 -4.06 19.72
N SER A 371 6.53 -3.66 20.56
CA SER A 371 6.72 -2.26 20.95
C SER A 371 7.08 -1.40 19.73
N ASP A 372 7.96 -1.90 18.88
CA ASP A 372 8.38 -1.18 17.68
C ASP A 372 7.29 -1.17 16.61
N ALA A 373 6.46 -2.21 16.50
CA ALA A 373 5.31 -2.20 15.61
C ALA A 373 4.35 -1.04 15.94
N VAL A 374 4.08 -0.79 17.22
CA VAL A 374 3.25 0.34 17.65
C VAL A 374 3.96 1.67 17.37
N LYS A 375 5.19 1.83 17.86
CA LYS A 375 5.92 3.12 17.75
C LYS A 375 6.22 3.51 16.32
N LEU A 376 6.70 2.55 15.51
CA LEU A 376 7.06 2.83 14.13
C LEU A 376 5.82 3.06 13.27
N SER A 377 4.76 2.27 13.45
CA SER A 377 3.51 2.51 12.72
C SER A 377 2.85 3.83 13.14
N ALA A 378 2.86 4.22 14.43
CA ALA A 378 2.36 5.50 14.88
C ALA A 378 3.12 6.67 14.26
N ARG A 379 4.45 6.55 14.17
CA ARG A 379 5.34 7.59 13.66
C ARG A 379 5.36 7.70 12.14
N TYR A 380 5.39 6.56 11.41
CA TYR A 380 5.68 6.53 9.98
C TYR A 380 4.47 6.24 9.08
N ILE A 381 3.37 5.71 9.63
CA ILE A 381 2.14 5.44 8.88
C ILE A 381 1.06 6.43 9.34
N ALA A 382 0.92 7.53 8.59
CA ALA A 382 0.03 8.64 8.96
C ALA A 382 -1.41 8.50 8.41
N ASP A 383 -1.62 7.67 7.39
CA ASP A 383 -2.90 7.50 6.69
C ASP A 383 -3.84 6.48 7.33
N ARG A 384 -3.38 5.77 8.36
CA ARG A 384 -4.10 4.74 9.12
C ARG A 384 -4.05 4.99 10.61
N TYR A 385 -4.93 4.34 11.36
CA TYR A 385 -5.09 4.51 12.80
C TYR A 385 -4.67 3.27 13.59
N LEU A 386 -4.22 3.48 14.83
CA LEU A 386 -4.02 2.40 15.79
C LEU A 386 -5.39 1.84 16.25
N PRO A 387 -5.48 0.54 16.61
CA PRO A 387 -4.40 -0.47 16.60
C PRO A 387 -4.20 -1.13 15.23
N ASP A 388 -5.11 -0.95 14.27
CA ASP A 388 -5.18 -1.65 12.99
C ASP A 388 -3.85 -1.63 12.22
N LYS A 389 -3.26 -0.44 12.03
CA LYS A 389 -1.96 -0.29 11.36
C LYS A 389 -0.82 -1.07 12.02
N ALA A 390 -0.84 -1.20 13.34
CA ALA A 390 0.18 -1.96 14.06
C ALA A 390 -0.07 -3.47 13.97
N ILE A 391 -1.33 -3.89 13.95
CA ILE A 391 -1.74 -5.28 13.73
C ILE A 391 -1.35 -5.71 12.32
N ASP A 392 -1.67 -4.92 11.30
CA ASP A 392 -1.29 -5.20 9.91
C ASP A 392 0.24 -5.34 9.76
N VAL A 393 1.02 -4.47 10.44
CA VAL A 393 2.50 -4.53 10.40
C VAL A 393 3.02 -5.84 11.01
N ILE A 394 2.48 -6.30 12.15
CA ILE A 394 2.92 -7.58 12.74
C ILE A 394 2.49 -8.77 11.89
N ASP A 395 1.31 -8.71 11.28
CA ASP A 395 0.79 -9.77 10.40
C ASP A 395 1.68 -9.93 9.15
N GLU A 396 2.02 -8.83 8.49
CA GLU A 396 2.91 -8.85 7.32
C GLU A 396 4.33 -9.26 7.68
N ALA A 397 4.88 -8.77 8.80
CA ALA A 397 6.20 -9.17 9.27
C ALA A 397 6.28 -10.67 9.59
N ALA A 398 5.25 -11.21 10.24
CA ALA A 398 5.14 -12.64 10.53
C ALA A 398 5.06 -13.47 9.24
N SER A 399 4.25 -13.02 8.28
CA SER A 399 4.12 -13.66 6.96
C SER A 399 5.45 -13.68 6.22
N LYS A 400 6.19 -12.56 6.21
CA LYS A 400 7.52 -12.44 5.61
C LYS A 400 8.51 -13.43 6.23
N VAL A 401 8.60 -13.45 7.56
CA VAL A 401 9.50 -14.35 8.30
C VAL A 401 9.16 -15.82 8.03
N ARG A 402 7.86 -16.16 7.99
CA ARG A 402 7.40 -17.50 7.62
C ARG A 402 7.81 -17.90 6.20
N LEU A 403 7.69 -16.98 5.22
CA LEU A 403 8.10 -17.24 3.83
C LEU A 403 9.61 -17.40 3.68
N GLU A 404 10.41 -16.57 4.36
CA GLU A 404 11.86 -16.68 4.39
C GLU A 404 12.31 -18.01 5.01
N HIS A 405 11.64 -18.43 6.07
CA HIS A 405 11.90 -19.72 6.69
C HIS A 405 11.44 -20.89 5.80
N ALA A 406 10.33 -20.77 5.07
CA ALA A 406 9.87 -21.76 4.12
C ALA A 406 10.78 -21.87 2.90
N ALA A 407 11.37 -20.77 2.44
CA ALA A 407 12.36 -20.77 1.35
C ALA A 407 13.64 -21.51 1.75
N SER A 408 14.10 -21.40 3.01
CA SER A 408 15.21 -22.20 3.54
C SER A 408 14.90 -23.72 3.59
N ASN A 409 13.61 -24.10 3.63
CA ASN A 409 13.19 -25.50 3.51
C ASN A 409 13.26 -26.04 2.08
N GLY A 410 13.30 -25.16 1.07
CA GLY A 410 13.54 -25.53 -0.33
C GLY A 410 14.92 -26.15 -0.52
N GLU A 411 15.94 -25.62 0.13
CA GLU A 411 17.31 -26.15 0.08
C GLU A 411 17.41 -27.57 0.66
N LEU A 412 16.67 -27.86 1.72
CA LEU A 412 16.60 -29.21 2.28
C LEU A 412 15.97 -30.20 1.30
N LYS A 413 14.87 -29.80 0.66
CA LYS A 413 14.20 -30.63 -0.31
C LYS A 413 15.03 -30.85 -1.58
N GLU A 414 15.73 -29.84 -2.05
CA GLU A 414 16.65 -29.95 -3.17
C GLU A 414 17.81 -30.89 -2.84
N ALA A 415 18.39 -30.81 -1.62
CA ALA A 415 19.42 -31.71 -1.17
C ALA A 415 18.92 -33.17 -1.02
N GLU A 416 17.69 -33.38 -0.54
CA GLU A 416 17.07 -34.71 -0.48
C GLU A 416 16.79 -35.30 -1.87
N ASP A 417 16.29 -34.47 -2.81
CA ASP A 417 16.07 -34.89 -4.21
C ASP A 417 17.40 -35.21 -4.92
N GLU A 418 18.46 -34.46 -4.63
CA GLU A 418 19.78 -34.71 -5.19
C GLU A 418 20.41 -35.98 -4.62
N LEU A 419 20.27 -36.25 -3.32
CA LEU A 419 20.67 -37.51 -2.70
C LEU A 419 19.93 -38.69 -3.34
N ALA A 420 18.61 -38.59 -3.54
CA ALA A 420 17.84 -39.65 -4.18
C ALA A 420 18.29 -39.94 -5.63
N ARG A 421 18.69 -38.87 -6.37
CA ARG A 421 19.29 -39.03 -7.72
C ARG A 421 20.65 -39.73 -7.69
N ILE A 422 21.51 -39.38 -6.70
CA ILE A 422 22.82 -40.02 -6.51
C ILE A 422 22.65 -41.50 -6.15
N GLU A 423 21.74 -41.82 -5.22
CA GLU A 423 21.46 -43.20 -4.82
C GLU A 423 20.91 -44.04 -5.96
N LYS A 424 20.02 -43.50 -6.79
CA LYS A 424 19.48 -44.15 -7.98
C LYS A 424 20.60 -44.46 -9.00
N LYS A 425 21.47 -43.49 -9.29
CA LYS A 425 22.63 -43.66 -10.16
C LYS A 425 23.60 -44.70 -9.61
N LYS A 426 23.86 -44.67 -8.28
CA LYS A 426 24.71 -45.65 -7.60
C LYS A 426 24.14 -47.06 -7.74
N SER A 427 22.83 -47.28 -7.63
CA SER A 427 22.19 -48.58 -7.81
C SER A 427 22.30 -49.10 -9.27
N GLU A 428 22.10 -48.20 -10.26
CA GLU A 428 22.26 -48.49 -11.68
C GLU A 428 23.71 -48.89 -12.05
N LEU A 429 24.71 -48.19 -11.52
CA LEU A 429 26.12 -48.51 -11.74
C LEU A 429 26.58 -49.76 -10.99
N SER A 430 26.03 -50.03 -9.82
CA SER A 430 26.24 -51.27 -9.09
C SER A 430 25.72 -52.50 -9.87
N ALA A 431 24.56 -52.38 -10.51
CA ALA A 431 23.99 -53.41 -11.38
C ALA A 431 24.82 -53.61 -12.67
N ALA A 432 25.58 -52.59 -13.10
CA ALA A 432 26.48 -52.62 -14.25
C ALA A 432 27.92 -53.01 -13.90
N GLU A 433 28.23 -53.49 -12.67
CA GLU A 433 29.53 -53.91 -12.14
C GLU A 433 30.66 -52.86 -12.24
N LYS A 434 30.33 -51.55 -12.31
CA LYS A 434 31.28 -50.44 -12.38
C LYS A 434 31.66 -49.90 -10.97
N PHE A 435 32.47 -50.66 -10.26
CA PHE A 435 32.81 -50.45 -8.85
C PHE A 435 33.57 -49.16 -8.55
N GLU A 436 34.44 -48.67 -9.45
CA GLU A 436 35.16 -47.39 -9.24
C GLU A 436 34.27 -46.17 -9.30
N GLU A 437 33.32 -46.14 -10.27
CA GLU A 437 32.33 -45.05 -10.37
C GLU A 437 31.34 -45.11 -9.20
N CYS A 438 31.02 -46.30 -8.67
CA CYS A 438 30.19 -46.49 -7.47
C CYS A 438 30.87 -45.93 -6.19
N ALA A 439 32.20 -46.06 -6.07
CA ALA A 439 32.93 -45.53 -4.90
C ALA A 439 32.88 -43.98 -4.84
N ALA A 440 33.05 -43.31 -5.99
CA ALA A 440 32.99 -41.86 -6.09
C ALA A 440 31.58 -41.33 -5.77
N LEU A 441 30.50 -42.04 -6.19
CA LEU A 441 29.11 -41.64 -5.84
C LEU A 441 28.78 -41.94 -4.39
N ARG A 442 29.41 -42.93 -3.75
CA ARG A 442 29.23 -43.22 -2.33
C ARG A 442 29.76 -42.08 -1.46
N ASP A 443 30.92 -41.54 -1.83
CA ASP A 443 31.55 -40.42 -1.08
C ASP A 443 30.70 -39.16 -1.23
N LYS A 444 30.16 -38.89 -2.43
CA LYS A 444 29.20 -37.78 -2.65
C LYS A 444 27.87 -37.95 -1.91
N ALA A 445 27.35 -39.18 -1.85
CA ALA A 445 26.15 -39.47 -1.08
C ALA A 445 26.34 -39.18 0.40
N LYS A 446 27.50 -39.56 0.95
CA LYS A 446 27.84 -39.31 2.36
C LYS A 446 28.02 -37.84 2.68
N GLU A 447 28.62 -37.06 1.79
CA GLU A 447 28.75 -35.61 1.90
C GLU A 447 27.34 -34.94 1.88
N MET A 448 26.45 -35.41 1.00
CA MET A 448 25.10 -34.92 0.92
C MET A 448 24.26 -35.31 2.15
N GLU A 449 24.43 -36.54 2.69
CA GLU A 449 23.78 -36.95 3.93
C GLU A 449 24.24 -36.10 5.14
N GLU A 450 25.52 -35.73 5.22
CA GLU A 450 26.03 -34.81 6.25
C GLU A 450 25.40 -33.42 6.11
N ARG A 451 25.35 -32.91 4.89
CA ARG A 451 24.69 -31.63 4.60
C ARG A 451 23.18 -31.61 4.95
N ILE A 452 22.47 -32.68 4.60
CA ILE A 452 21.06 -32.86 5.00
C ILE A 452 20.93 -32.92 6.52
N ARG A 453 21.86 -33.57 7.21
CA ARG A 453 21.84 -33.63 8.67
C ARG A 453 22.07 -32.23 9.30
N GLU A 454 23.03 -31.49 8.77
CA GLU A 454 23.27 -30.10 9.23
C GLU A 454 22.06 -29.21 8.98
N LEU A 455 21.43 -29.31 7.81
CA LEU A 455 20.22 -28.57 7.47
C LEU A 455 19.04 -28.96 8.40
N LYS A 456 18.88 -30.27 8.70
CA LYS A 456 17.84 -30.77 9.65
C LYS A 456 18.11 -30.35 11.10
N GLU A 457 19.36 -30.30 11.53
CA GLU A 457 19.72 -29.83 12.88
C GLU A 457 19.53 -28.30 13.00
N ALA A 458 19.86 -27.54 11.97
CA ALA A 458 19.57 -26.12 11.90
C ALA A 458 18.07 -25.83 11.89
N GLN A 459 17.28 -26.72 11.28
CA GLN A 459 15.82 -26.63 11.27
C GLN A 459 15.18 -26.99 12.63
N LYS A 460 15.68 -28.02 13.31
CA LYS A 460 15.21 -28.38 14.67
C LYS A 460 15.47 -27.30 15.73
N ALA A 461 16.55 -26.51 15.54
CA ALA A 461 16.84 -25.37 16.40
C ALA A 461 15.92 -24.15 16.14
N LYS A 462 15.08 -24.18 15.08
CA LYS A 462 14.17 -23.10 14.66
C LYS A 462 12.72 -23.58 14.57
N ASP A 463 12.20 -24.24 15.57
CA ASP A 463 10.80 -24.74 15.54
C ASP A 463 9.76 -23.62 15.36
N ARG A 464 10.06 -22.39 15.81
CA ARG A 464 9.27 -21.17 15.51
C ARG A 464 10.25 -20.01 15.27
N PRO A 465 10.42 -19.50 14.03
CA PRO A 465 11.28 -18.38 13.76
C PRO A 465 10.81 -17.12 14.49
N GLN A 466 11.77 -16.30 14.96
CA GLN A 466 11.46 -15.11 15.72
C GLN A 466 11.26 -13.91 14.80
N VAL A 467 10.17 -13.18 15.03
CA VAL A 467 9.96 -11.86 14.44
C VAL A 467 10.67 -10.83 15.31
N LEU A 468 11.70 -10.22 14.74
CA LEU A 468 12.54 -9.21 15.38
C LEU A 468 12.12 -7.81 15.00
N SER A 469 12.57 -6.80 15.76
CA SER A 469 12.41 -5.38 15.45
C SER A 469 12.86 -5.00 14.02
N SER A 470 13.89 -5.67 13.48
CA SER A 470 14.36 -5.45 12.10
C SER A 470 13.29 -5.80 11.05
N HIS A 471 12.54 -6.88 11.25
CA HIS A 471 11.49 -7.30 10.32
C HIS A 471 10.32 -6.31 10.33
N ILE A 472 9.98 -5.79 11.52
CA ILE A 472 8.99 -4.72 11.68
C ILE A 472 9.45 -3.44 10.95
N ALA A 473 10.72 -3.04 11.15
CA ALA A 473 11.28 -1.87 10.48
C ALA A 473 11.31 -2.02 8.96
N ASP A 474 11.52 -3.23 8.43
CA ASP A 474 11.43 -3.53 6.99
C ASP A 474 10.03 -3.27 6.44
N VAL A 475 9.00 -3.83 7.08
CA VAL A 475 7.61 -3.67 6.65
C VAL A 475 7.22 -2.19 6.68
N VAL A 476 7.52 -1.50 7.79
CA VAL A 476 7.22 -0.07 7.91
C VAL A 476 7.98 0.75 6.87
N SER A 477 9.23 0.35 6.52
CA SER A 477 10.01 1.00 5.46
C SER A 477 9.36 0.86 4.09
N VAL A 478 8.84 -0.32 3.76
CA VAL A 478 8.12 -0.57 2.50
C VAL A 478 6.85 0.27 2.41
N TRP A 479 6.08 0.35 3.49
CA TRP A 479 4.80 1.07 3.50
C TRP A 479 4.97 2.60 3.51
N SER A 480 5.94 3.10 4.28
CA SER A 480 6.18 4.55 4.42
C SER A 480 7.09 5.13 3.34
N GLY A 481 7.82 4.28 2.60
CA GLY A 481 8.89 4.70 1.69
C GLY A 481 10.13 5.25 2.42
N VAL A 482 10.18 5.17 3.76
CA VAL A 482 11.29 5.68 4.58
C VAL A 482 12.17 4.51 5.05
N PRO A 483 13.49 4.52 4.83
CA PRO A 483 14.38 3.44 5.25
C PRO A 483 14.55 3.40 6.78
N VAL A 484 13.53 2.90 7.49
CA VAL A 484 13.44 2.89 8.97
C VAL A 484 14.55 2.08 9.61
N GLN A 485 15.06 1.02 8.96
CA GLN A 485 16.18 0.21 9.46
C GLN A 485 17.46 1.00 9.70
N LYS A 486 17.70 2.04 8.90
CA LYS A 486 18.87 2.90 9.04
C LYS A 486 18.72 3.95 10.13
N ILE A 487 17.54 4.06 10.75
CA ILE A 487 17.19 5.19 11.64
C ILE A 487 17.43 4.89 13.13
N GLY A 488 17.43 3.64 13.59
CA GLY A 488 17.46 3.29 15.01
C GLY A 488 18.70 3.76 15.79
N THR A 489 19.84 3.09 15.71
CA THR A 489 21.09 3.47 16.42
C THR A 489 21.92 4.50 15.67
N THR A 490 21.66 4.70 14.38
CA THR A 490 22.40 5.57 13.46
C THR A 490 21.79 6.97 13.31
N GLU A 491 20.53 7.22 13.75
CA GLU A 491 19.91 8.54 13.60
C GLU A 491 20.66 9.62 14.39
N ALA A 492 20.98 9.36 15.65
CA ALA A 492 21.78 10.28 16.45
C ALA A 492 23.16 10.51 15.82
N GLN A 493 23.79 9.46 15.31
CA GLN A 493 25.11 9.52 14.67
C GLN A 493 25.06 10.22 13.32
N ARG A 494 23.99 10.00 12.52
CA ARG A 494 23.73 10.73 11.28
C ARG A 494 23.55 12.22 11.52
N LEU A 495 22.73 12.60 12.50
CA LEU A 495 22.50 13.99 12.86
C LEU A 495 23.79 14.65 13.39
N LEU A 496 24.65 13.91 14.08
CA LEU A 496 25.97 14.40 14.48
C LEU A 496 26.89 14.63 13.29
N ASN A 497 26.89 13.73 12.30
CA ASN A 497 27.72 13.79 11.11
C ASN A 497 27.09 14.61 9.95
N LEU A 498 25.83 15.08 10.12
CA LEU A 498 25.09 15.77 9.07
C LEU A 498 25.85 17.01 8.52
N GLU A 499 26.53 17.72 9.37
CA GLU A 499 27.32 18.91 9.00
C GLU A 499 28.43 18.54 8.00
N ASP A 500 29.18 17.49 8.29
CA ASP A 500 30.25 16.99 7.41
C ASP A 500 29.71 16.45 6.09
N GLU A 501 28.58 15.76 6.13
CA GLU A 501 27.88 15.27 4.92
C GLU A 501 27.41 16.41 4.01
N LEU A 502 26.83 17.45 4.60
CA LEU A 502 26.40 18.62 3.84
C LEU A 502 27.59 19.39 3.25
N HIS A 503 28.72 19.48 3.96
CA HIS A 503 29.94 20.12 3.46
C HIS A 503 30.59 19.38 2.29
N LYS A 504 30.39 18.07 2.15
CA LYS A 504 30.87 17.31 0.96
C LYS A 504 30.23 17.81 -0.33
N ARG A 505 29.01 18.35 -0.27
CA ARG A 505 28.23 18.75 -1.44
C ARG A 505 28.08 20.26 -1.58
N VAL A 506 27.99 20.97 -0.48
CA VAL A 506 27.75 22.43 -0.45
C VAL A 506 29.02 23.15 -0.05
N ILE A 507 29.63 23.85 -1.02
CA ILE A 507 30.90 24.54 -0.86
C ILE A 507 30.68 26.02 -0.59
N GLY A 508 31.47 26.61 0.30
CA GLY A 508 31.51 28.05 0.57
C GLY A 508 30.36 28.62 1.37
N GLN A 509 29.50 27.78 1.98
CA GLN A 509 28.31 28.20 2.74
C GLN A 509 28.32 27.69 4.20
N ASP A 510 29.45 27.74 4.87
CA ASP A 510 29.66 27.13 6.20
C ASP A 510 28.66 27.63 7.27
N GLU A 511 28.32 28.94 7.28
CA GLU A 511 27.35 29.50 8.23
C GLU A 511 25.96 28.86 8.02
N ALA A 512 25.52 28.70 6.75
CA ALA A 512 24.22 28.13 6.43
C ALA A 512 24.16 26.64 6.77
N VAL A 513 25.22 25.89 6.42
CA VAL A 513 25.32 24.44 6.70
C VAL A 513 25.28 24.19 8.21
N ARG A 514 26.09 24.94 9.00
CA ARG A 514 26.11 24.81 10.47
C ARG A 514 24.76 25.12 11.10
N ALA A 515 24.10 26.19 10.65
CA ALA A 515 22.82 26.61 11.21
C ALA A 515 21.72 25.55 10.94
N VAL A 516 21.67 25.00 9.70
CA VAL A 516 20.74 23.92 9.35
C VAL A 516 21.04 22.67 10.16
N ALA A 517 22.30 22.21 10.21
CA ALA A 517 22.68 21.02 10.97
C ALA A 517 22.38 21.18 12.48
N LYS A 518 22.60 22.37 13.05
CA LYS A 518 22.25 22.67 14.45
C LYS A 518 20.75 22.60 14.70
N ALA A 519 19.94 23.13 13.78
CA ALA A 519 18.47 23.09 13.92
C ALA A 519 17.96 21.65 13.82
N MET A 520 18.51 20.82 12.91
CA MET A 520 18.17 19.42 12.78
C MET A 520 18.56 18.62 14.04
N ARG A 521 19.75 18.84 14.57
CA ARG A 521 20.19 18.22 15.85
C ARG A 521 19.26 18.57 17.00
N ARG A 522 18.80 19.82 17.10
CA ARG A 522 17.84 20.27 18.13
C ARG A 522 16.49 19.57 17.99
N SER A 523 16.01 19.39 16.76
CA SER A 523 14.76 18.68 16.48
C SER A 523 14.87 17.18 16.79
N GLY A 524 15.94 16.53 16.34
CA GLY A 524 16.18 15.10 16.58
C GLY A 524 16.40 14.76 18.07
N ALA A 525 16.90 15.73 18.86
CA ALA A 525 16.98 15.58 20.32
C ALA A 525 15.64 15.76 21.06
N GLY A 526 14.52 15.97 20.35
CA GLY A 526 13.20 16.15 20.95
C GLY A 526 13.00 17.48 21.70
N LEU A 527 13.87 18.48 21.48
CA LEU A 527 13.83 19.76 22.17
C LEU A 527 12.97 20.81 21.42
N LYS A 528 12.30 20.40 20.34
CA LYS A 528 11.41 21.25 19.55
C LYS A 528 9.94 20.95 19.89
N ASP A 529 9.06 21.92 19.67
CA ASP A 529 7.61 21.74 19.81
C ASP A 529 7.14 20.62 18.83
N PRO A 530 6.54 19.53 19.33
CA PRO A 530 6.11 18.39 18.51
C PRO A 530 5.00 18.74 17.52
N LYS A 531 4.37 19.90 17.66
CA LYS A 531 3.33 20.36 16.73
C LYS A 531 3.90 21.02 15.48
N ARG A 532 5.17 21.39 15.45
CA ARG A 532 5.77 22.16 14.35
C ARG A 532 6.56 21.25 13.40
N PRO A 533 6.77 21.65 12.14
CA PRO A 533 7.66 20.94 11.20
C PRO A 533 9.07 20.74 11.77
N VAL A 534 9.80 19.71 11.31
CA VAL A 534 11.17 19.39 11.76
C VAL A 534 12.10 20.60 11.64
N GLY A 535 11.99 21.39 10.57
CA GLY A 535 12.75 22.61 10.34
C GLY A 535 12.02 23.57 9.42
N SER A 536 12.25 24.88 9.59
CA SER A 536 11.67 25.91 8.75
C SER A 536 12.70 27.00 8.49
N PHE A 537 13.11 27.15 7.23
CA PHE A 537 14.24 28.01 6.83
C PHE A 537 13.87 28.95 5.68
N LEU A 538 14.43 30.14 5.71
CA LEU A 538 14.39 31.07 4.60
C LEU A 538 15.83 31.28 4.07
N PHE A 539 16.12 30.84 2.85
CA PHE A 539 17.41 30.95 2.18
C PHE A 539 17.41 32.16 1.25
N LEU A 540 18.22 33.15 1.53
CA LEU A 540 18.32 34.36 0.76
C LEU A 540 19.70 34.49 0.11
N GLY A 541 19.76 35.02 -1.11
CA GLY A 541 21.04 35.26 -1.79
C GLY A 541 20.94 35.19 -3.31
N PRO A 542 22.03 35.45 -4.02
CA PRO A 542 22.08 35.46 -5.47
C PRO A 542 21.73 34.10 -6.08
N SER A 543 21.43 34.07 -7.36
CA SER A 543 21.20 32.80 -8.06
C SER A 543 22.48 31.99 -8.18
N GLY A 544 22.42 30.67 -8.10
CA GLY A 544 23.56 29.77 -8.32
C GLY A 544 24.57 29.67 -7.18
N VAL A 545 24.26 30.12 -5.96
CA VAL A 545 25.16 30.05 -4.79
C VAL A 545 24.99 28.79 -3.93
N GLY A 546 24.09 27.86 -4.33
CA GLY A 546 23.92 26.59 -3.63
C GLY A 546 22.64 26.44 -2.79
N LYS A 547 21.66 27.37 -2.84
CA LYS A 547 20.42 27.30 -2.04
C LYS A 547 19.64 25.98 -2.29
N THR A 548 19.36 25.67 -3.53
CA THR A 548 18.64 24.44 -3.92
C THR A 548 19.49 23.20 -3.67
N GLU A 549 20.83 23.28 -3.82
CA GLU A 549 21.72 22.16 -3.56
C GLU A 549 21.77 21.79 -2.07
N LEU A 550 21.75 22.80 -1.18
CA LEU A 550 21.65 22.54 0.27
C LEU A 550 20.33 21.83 0.62
N ALA A 551 19.22 22.21 0.01
CA ALA A 551 17.93 21.55 0.21
C ALA A 551 17.98 20.08 -0.26
N ARG A 552 18.59 19.80 -1.42
CA ARG A 552 18.76 18.44 -1.95
C ARG A 552 19.72 17.62 -1.09
N ALA A 553 20.85 18.19 -0.70
CA ALA A 553 21.80 17.53 0.19
C ALA A 553 21.16 17.20 1.56
N LEU A 554 20.28 18.09 2.05
CA LEU A 554 19.57 17.88 3.30
C LEU A 554 18.54 16.72 3.17
N ALA A 555 17.83 16.61 2.05
CA ALA A 555 16.92 15.49 1.79
C ALA A 555 17.69 14.15 1.79
N ALA A 556 18.79 14.07 1.06
CA ALA A 556 19.67 12.90 1.06
C ALA A 556 20.22 12.57 2.45
N GLY A 557 20.67 13.58 3.20
CA GLY A 557 21.27 13.39 4.54
C GLY A 557 20.26 12.94 5.59
N LEU A 558 19.04 13.49 5.59
CA LEU A 558 17.99 13.18 6.58
C LEU A 558 17.21 11.93 6.22
N PHE A 559 16.74 11.85 4.98
CA PHE A 559 15.80 10.80 4.54
C PHE A 559 16.45 9.70 3.70
N GLY A 560 17.73 9.85 3.35
CA GLY A 560 18.51 8.84 2.63
C GLY A 560 18.29 8.83 1.12
N ASP A 561 17.44 9.72 0.59
CA ASP A 561 17.10 9.83 -0.83
C ASP A 561 16.98 11.31 -1.24
N GLU A 562 17.56 11.67 -2.38
CA GLU A 562 17.41 13.02 -2.97
C GLU A 562 16.00 13.28 -3.48
N GLU A 563 15.30 12.23 -3.88
CA GLU A 563 13.91 12.29 -4.37
C GLU A 563 12.89 12.50 -3.23
N ALA A 564 13.35 12.46 -1.95
CA ALA A 564 12.56 12.90 -0.80
C ALA A 564 12.47 14.44 -0.72
N MET A 565 12.52 15.14 -1.87
CA MET A 565 12.37 16.58 -1.97
C MET A 565 11.17 16.93 -2.87
N ILE A 566 10.21 17.67 -2.30
CA ILE A 566 9.07 18.24 -3.02
C ILE A 566 9.43 19.68 -3.40
N ARG A 567 9.60 19.96 -4.69
CA ARG A 567 9.86 21.32 -5.17
C ARG A 567 8.60 21.94 -5.74
N ILE A 568 8.33 23.18 -5.32
CA ILE A 568 7.24 24.02 -5.81
C ILE A 568 7.81 25.38 -6.20
N ASP A 569 7.64 25.77 -7.47
CA ASP A 569 8.07 27.05 -8.00
C ASP A 569 6.98 28.10 -7.77
N MET A 570 7.26 29.08 -6.92
CA MET A 570 6.28 30.10 -6.55
C MET A 570 5.98 31.11 -7.64
N SER A 571 6.73 31.11 -8.75
CA SER A 571 6.41 31.89 -9.92
C SER A 571 5.10 31.46 -10.62
N GLU A 572 4.66 30.22 -10.39
CA GLU A 572 3.38 29.70 -10.89
C GLU A 572 2.18 30.09 -9.97
N PHE A 573 2.46 30.62 -8.78
CA PHE A 573 1.48 30.92 -7.73
C PHE A 573 1.43 32.41 -7.37
N THR A 574 1.60 33.26 -8.37
CA THR A 574 1.58 34.73 -8.22
C THR A 574 0.18 35.28 -7.97
N GLU A 575 -0.85 34.62 -8.50
CA GLU A 575 -2.24 35.03 -8.38
C GLU A 575 -2.93 34.38 -7.17
N SER A 576 -3.85 35.08 -6.55
CA SER A 576 -4.52 34.60 -5.33
C SER A 576 -5.32 33.31 -5.53
N HIS A 577 -5.87 33.10 -6.71
CA HIS A 577 -6.61 31.88 -7.05
C HIS A 577 -5.68 30.68 -7.33
N ALA A 578 -4.45 30.93 -7.78
CA ALA A 578 -3.49 29.85 -7.99
C ALA A 578 -3.12 29.11 -6.67
N VAL A 579 -3.19 29.80 -5.52
CA VAL A 579 -2.94 29.20 -4.21
C VAL A 579 -3.96 28.09 -3.87
N ALA A 580 -5.18 28.16 -4.41
CA ALA A 580 -6.17 27.10 -4.26
C ALA A 580 -5.69 25.76 -4.87
N ARG A 581 -4.86 25.77 -5.91
CA ARG A 581 -4.27 24.56 -6.50
C ARG A 581 -3.35 23.82 -5.52
N LEU A 582 -2.73 24.52 -4.56
CA LEU A 582 -1.87 23.88 -3.55
C LEU A 582 -2.67 23.03 -2.55
N VAL A 583 -3.90 23.44 -2.25
CA VAL A 583 -4.76 22.84 -1.22
C VAL A 583 -5.94 22.06 -1.85
N GLY A 584 -6.23 22.31 -3.10
CA GLY A 584 -7.39 21.82 -3.85
C GLY A 584 -8.47 22.90 -4.01
N SER A 585 -9.23 22.80 -5.09
CA SER A 585 -10.31 23.74 -5.41
C SER A 585 -11.52 23.53 -4.49
N PRO A 586 -12.23 24.60 -4.07
CA PRO A 586 -13.46 24.45 -3.30
C PRO A 586 -14.56 23.75 -4.08
N PRO A 587 -15.57 23.16 -3.40
CA PRO A 587 -16.70 22.53 -4.06
C PRO A 587 -17.38 23.47 -5.05
N GLY A 588 -17.66 22.97 -6.28
CA GLY A 588 -18.31 23.72 -7.33
C GLY A 588 -17.40 24.50 -8.28
N TYR A 589 -16.07 24.46 -8.08
CA TYR A 589 -15.10 25.03 -9.01
C TYR A 589 -14.44 23.93 -9.86
N VAL A 590 -14.00 24.30 -11.06
CA VAL A 590 -13.25 23.41 -11.97
C VAL A 590 -11.99 22.91 -11.26
N GLY A 591 -11.72 21.60 -11.29
CA GLY A 591 -10.58 20.97 -10.62
C GLY A 591 -10.85 20.53 -9.17
N TYR A 592 -12.11 20.49 -8.68
CA TYR A 592 -12.42 19.98 -7.33
C TYR A 592 -12.02 18.52 -7.12
N ASP A 593 -12.13 17.69 -8.17
CA ASP A 593 -11.76 16.27 -8.11
C ASP A 593 -10.24 16.05 -8.18
N GLU A 594 -9.52 17.01 -8.72
CA GLU A 594 -8.07 17.03 -8.80
C GLU A 594 -7.49 17.38 -7.46
N GLY A 595 -7.21 16.78 -6.50
CA GLY A 595 -6.65 17.13 -5.17
C GLY A 595 -5.74 18.37 -5.11
N GLY A 596 -5.15 18.66 -3.99
CA GLY A 596 -4.21 19.79 -3.87
C GLY A 596 -2.77 19.35 -4.16
N GLU A 597 -2.07 20.07 -5.03
CA GLU A 597 -0.71 19.73 -5.47
C GLU A 597 0.27 19.57 -4.29
N LEU A 598 0.22 20.44 -3.30
CA LEU A 598 1.06 20.37 -2.10
C LEU A 598 0.55 19.26 -1.16
N THR A 599 -0.76 19.25 -0.89
CA THR A 599 -1.34 18.34 0.09
C THR A 599 -1.24 16.88 -0.34
N ASP A 600 -1.42 16.58 -1.62
CA ASP A 600 -1.31 15.21 -2.13
C ASP A 600 0.15 14.74 -2.15
N LYS A 601 1.09 15.57 -2.62
CA LYS A 601 2.52 15.23 -2.59
C LYS A 601 3.05 14.98 -1.18
N VAL A 602 2.62 15.77 -0.19
CA VAL A 602 3.04 15.57 1.21
C VAL A 602 2.39 14.33 1.82
N ARG A 603 1.15 14.02 1.44
CA ARG A 603 0.50 12.79 1.87
C ARG A 603 1.20 11.54 1.31
N GLU A 604 1.67 11.60 0.05
CA GLU A 604 2.46 10.53 -0.56
C GLU A 604 3.86 10.42 0.03
N LYS A 605 4.49 11.57 0.37
CA LYS A 605 5.84 11.64 0.93
C LYS A 605 5.85 12.46 2.23
N PRO A 606 5.35 11.91 3.35
CA PRO A 606 5.25 12.65 4.61
C PRO A 606 6.62 13.00 5.24
N TYR A 607 7.67 12.27 4.86
CA TYR A 607 9.06 12.53 5.25
C TYR A 607 9.81 13.14 4.08
N SER A 608 9.74 14.46 3.94
CA SER A 608 10.31 15.16 2.79
C SER A 608 10.83 16.55 3.14
N VAL A 609 11.72 17.04 2.28
CA VAL A 609 12.11 18.46 2.26
C VAL A 609 11.20 19.16 1.26
N ILE A 610 10.41 20.11 1.74
CA ILE A 610 9.56 20.94 0.89
C ILE A 610 10.30 22.21 0.54
N LEU A 611 10.62 22.39 -0.74
CA LEU A 611 11.31 23.55 -1.26
C LEU A 611 10.33 24.45 -2.00
N PHE A 612 10.02 25.61 -1.42
CA PHE A 612 9.34 26.71 -2.11
C PHE A 612 10.37 27.63 -2.73
N ASP A 613 10.48 27.59 -4.06
CA ASP A 613 11.48 28.37 -4.79
C ASP A 613 10.91 29.73 -5.19
N GLU A 614 11.69 30.80 -5.08
CA GLU A 614 11.34 32.17 -5.43
C GLU A 614 10.11 32.74 -4.68
N VAL A 615 10.08 32.58 -3.35
CA VAL A 615 8.92 32.95 -2.50
C VAL A 615 8.51 34.42 -2.59
N GLU A 616 9.40 35.32 -3.02
CA GLU A 616 9.08 36.73 -3.25
C GLU A 616 8.07 36.93 -4.36
N LYS A 617 7.84 35.95 -5.22
CA LYS A 617 6.84 35.99 -6.30
C LYS A 617 5.46 35.51 -5.87
N ALA A 618 5.40 34.84 -4.72
CA ALA A 618 4.16 34.26 -4.23
C ALA A 618 3.11 35.32 -3.86
N SER A 619 1.84 34.97 -4.01
CA SER A 619 0.76 35.84 -3.54
C SER A 619 0.71 35.89 -2.00
N HIS A 620 0.13 36.97 -1.45
CA HIS A 620 0.01 37.12 0.01
C HIS A 620 -0.78 36.01 0.69
N ASN A 621 -1.71 35.38 0.00
CA ASN A 621 -2.52 34.29 0.52
C ASN A 621 -1.68 33.03 0.81
N PHE A 622 -0.60 32.81 0.07
CA PHE A 622 0.34 31.75 0.31
C PHE A 622 0.98 31.83 1.70
N PHE A 623 1.37 33.03 2.15
CA PHE A 623 1.97 33.18 3.48
C PHE A 623 0.98 32.90 4.62
N ASN A 624 -0.32 33.17 4.42
CA ASN A 624 -1.35 32.81 5.39
C ASN A 624 -1.50 31.28 5.51
N LEU A 625 -1.36 30.55 4.40
CA LEU A 625 -1.37 29.09 4.37
C LEU A 625 -0.12 28.53 5.07
N LEU A 626 1.05 29.12 4.80
CA LEU A 626 2.29 28.72 5.47
C LEU A 626 2.25 28.94 6.99
N LEU A 627 1.60 30.00 7.47
CA LEU A 627 1.44 30.23 8.91
C LEU A 627 0.75 29.06 9.59
N GLN A 628 -0.29 28.48 8.99
CA GLN A 628 -0.97 27.31 9.53
C GLN A 628 -0.04 26.09 9.61
N ILE A 629 0.77 25.87 8.58
CA ILE A 629 1.75 24.79 8.55
C ILE A 629 2.84 25.00 9.61
N LEU A 630 3.36 26.21 9.73
CA LEU A 630 4.46 26.54 10.66
C LEU A 630 4.04 26.54 12.13
N ASP A 631 2.77 26.80 12.44
CA ASP A 631 2.26 26.82 13.82
C ASP A 631 1.72 25.47 14.26
N ASP A 632 0.83 24.87 13.44
CA ASP A 632 0.10 23.66 13.80
C ASP A 632 0.69 22.39 13.18
N GLY A 633 1.66 22.50 12.25
CA GLY A 633 2.23 21.37 11.51
C GLY A 633 1.23 20.58 10.68
N ARG A 634 0.12 21.22 10.31
CA ARG A 634 -0.96 20.57 9.56
C ARG A 634 -1.63 21.56 8.61
N LEU A 635 -2.22 20.99 7.56
CA LEU A 635 -3.00 21.75 6.59
C LEU A 635 -4.25 20.94 6.21
N THR A 636 -5.41 21.61 6.19
CA THR A 636 -6.65 20.95 5.77
C THR A 636 -6.89 21.19 4.28
N ASP A 637 -7.09 20.12 3.52
CA ASP A 637 -7.38 20.19 2.09
C ASP A 637 -8.84 20.62 1.82
N SER A 638 -9.16 20.88 0.56
CA SER A 638 -10.51 21.28 0.13
C SER A 638 -11.58 20.20 0.37
N LYS A 639 -11.18 18.95 0.55
CA LYS A 639 -12.06 17.81 0.87
C LYS A 639 -12.23 17.62 2.39
N GLY A 640 -11.67 18.53 3.21
CA GLY A 640 -11.75 18.46 4.68
C GLY A 640 -10.76 17.51 5.33
N ARG A 641 -9.83 16.91 4.58
CA ARG A 641 -8.81 16.00 5.11
C ARG A 641 -7.62 16.78 5.65
N THR A 642 -7.13 16.40 6.81
CA THR A 642 -5.95 17.03 7.42
C THR A 642 -4.69 16.32 6.97
N VAL A 643 -3.75 17.08 6.40
CA VAL A 643 -2.42 16.61 5.99
C VAL A 643 -1.39 17.03 7.03
N ASP A 644 -0.52 16.10 7.42
CA ASP A 644 0.49 16.28 8.46
C ASP A 644 1.84 16.74 7.88
N PHE A 645 2.35 17.87 8.37
CA PHE A 645 3.62 18.47 7.98
C PHE A 645 4.69 18.37 9.10
N ARG A 646 4.38 17.73 10.22
CA ARG A 646 5.29 17.67 11.38
C ARG A 646 6.60 16.96 11.08
N ASN A 647 6.60 16.04 10.12
CA ASN A 647 7.77 15.29 9.71
C ASN A 647 8.49 15.88 8.49
N THR A 648 8.09 17.08 8.04
CA THR A 648 8.70 17.74 6.90
C THR A 648 9.69 18.82 7.32
N VAL A 649 10.65 19.10 6.43
CA VAL A 649 11.52 20.28 6.52
C VAL A 649 11.08 21.28 5.47
N ILE A 650 10.75 22.50 5.90
CA ILE A 650 10.29 23.56 5.01
C ILE A 650 11.44 24.51 4.69
N ILE A 651 11.76 24.63 3.42
CA ILE A 651 12.78 25.52 2.91
C ILE A 651 12.14 26.47 1.90
N MET A 652 12.33 27.76 2.11
CA MET A 652 11.93 28.80 1.19
C MET A 652 13.16 29.46 0.61
N THR A 653 13.24 29.63 -0.70
CA THR A 653 14.34 30.38 -1.33
C THR A 653 13.87 31.71 -1.87
N GLY A 654 14.70 32.71 -1.76
CA GLY A 654 14.42 34.04 -2.29
C GLY A 654 15.67 34.75 -2.80
N ASN A 655 15.45 35.68 -3.71
CA ASN A 655 16.50 36.55 -4.26
C ASN A 655 16.40 37.98 -3.70
N LEU A 656 15.62 38.21 -2.62
CA LEU A 656 15.50 39.51 -1.95
C LEU A 656 16.86 40.01 -1.49
N GLY A 657 17.19 41.25 -1.84
CA GLY A 657 18.47 41.85 -1.51
C GLY A 657 19.66 41.36 -2.34
N ALA A 658 19.48 40.43 -3.30
CA ALA A 658 20.57 39.88 -4.13
C ALA A 658 21.30 40.98 -4.94
N ASN A 659 20.62 42.05 -5.34
CA ASN A 659 21.22 43.18 -6.04
C ASN A 659 22.22 43.94 -5.18
N ARG A 660 22.02 44.04 -3.87
CA ARG A 660 22.97 44.69 -2.95
C ARG A 660 24.23 43.84 -2.82
N LEU A 661 24.11 42.55 -2.71
CA LEU A 661 25.26 41.63 -2.72
C LEU A 661 26.07 41.69 -4.02
N LYS A 662 25.41 42.02 -5.15
CA LYS A 662 26.07 42.18 -6.44
C LYS A 662 26.77 43.56 -6.59
N SER A 663 26.22 44.61 -6.02
CA SER A 663 26.75 45.98 -6.18
C SER A 663 27.92 46.30 -5.22
N GLU A 664 27.95 45.72 -4.05
CA GLU A 664 28.93 46.03 -3.00
C GLU A 664 30.12 45.03 -2.95
N VAL A 665 29.95 43.84 -3.54
CA VAL A 665 30.98 42.78 -3.59
C VAL A 665 31.91 42.86 -4.83
N PRO A 666 31.57 43.45 -6.00
CA PRO A 666 32.49 43.52 -7.15
C PRO A 666 33.77 44.34 -6.86
N THR A 667 33.72 45.23 -5.89
CA THR A 667 34.91 46.01 -5.44
C THR A 667 35.89 45.16 -4.64
N MET A 668 35.48 44.03 -4.09
CA MET A 668 36.33 43.16 -3.27
C MET A 668 37.32 42.27 -4.08
N GLY A 669 37.18 42.19 -5.42
CA GLY A 669 38.03 41.31 -6.24
C GLY A 669 39.10 42.04 -7.08
N PHE A 670 39.08 43.38 -7.15
CA PHE A 670 39.92 44.13 -8.10
C PHE A 670 40.72 45.29 -7.54
N THR A 671 40.62 45.61 -6.23
CA THR A 671 41.53 46.54 -5.61
C THR A 671 42.80 45.81 -5.17
N VAL A 672 43.90 46.09 -5.85
CA VAL A 672 45.27 45.76 -5.44
C VAL A 672 45.57 46.64 -4.24
N GLY A 673 45.18 46.21 -3.06
CA GLY A 673 45.45 46.83 -1.78
C GLY A 673 45.09 45.89 -0.66
N HIS A 674 45.95 45.76 0.34
CA HIS A 674 45.83 44.88 1.50
C HIS A 674 44.57 45.13 2.33
N GLU A 675 43.43 44.66 1.91
CA GLU A 675 42.24 44.56 2.77
C GLU A 675 42.39 43.32 3.66
N SER A 676 42.30 43.53 4.95
CA SER A 676 42.36 42.45 5.92
C SER A 676 41.08 41.57 5.85
N ALA A 677 41.16 40.31 6.26
CA ALA A 677 40.00 39.40 6.36
C ALA A 677 38.89 40.00 7.25
N ASP A 678 39.25 40.84 8.21
CA ASP A 678 38.33 41.54 9.09
C ASP A 678 37.52 42.63 8.37
N ASP A 679 38.13 43.38 7.42
CA ASP A 679 37.41 44.40 6.67
C ASP A 679 36.33 43.78 5.74
N ARG A 680 36.60 42.59 5.19
CA ARG A 680 35.63 41.84 4.39
C ARG A 680 34.47 41.32 5.22
N LEU A 681 34.77 40.88 6.44
CA LEU A 681 33.74 40.38 7.37
C LEU A 681 32.79 41.51 7.78
N HIS A 682 33.33 42.66 8.09
CA HIS A 682 32.55 43.86 8.44
C HIS A 682 31.68 44.38 7.31
N ALA A 683 32.20 44.38 6.07
CA ALA A 683 31.44 44.76 4.89
C ALA A 683 30.27 43.82 4.67
N PHE A 684 30.46 42.51 4.79
CA PHE A 684 29.37 41.50 4.66
C PHE A 684 28.31 41.64 5.76
N GLU A 685 28.69 41.90 6.99
CA GLU A 685 27.76 42.16 8.09
C GLU A 685 26.88 43.40 7.86
N GLY A 686 27.44 44.43 7.24
CA GLY A 686 26.70 45.63 6.81
C GLY A 686 25.59 45.27 5.82
N VAL A 687 26.00 44.58 4.75
CA VAL A 687 25.05 44.10 3.71
C VAL A 687 23.98 43.17 4.30
N LYS A 688 24.36 42.29 5.24
CA LYS A 688 23.42 41.38 5.93
C LYS A 688 22.33 42.19 6.70
N LYS A 689 22.66 43.27 7.36
CA LYS A 689 21.70 44.14 8.05
C LYS A 689 20.73 44.79 7.08
N ASP A 690 21.23 45.25 5.93
CA ASP A 690 20.41 45.89 4.91
C ASP A 690 19.44 44.88 4.24
N ILE A 691 19.91 43.67 3.94
CA ILE A 691 19.06 42.57 3.45
C ILE A 691 17.97 42.24 4.49
N MET A 692 18.31 42.13 5.76
CA MET A 692 17.35 41.90 6.82
C MET A 692 16.31 43.02 6.96
N THR A 693 16.68 44.24 6.62
CA THR A 693 15.75 45.38 6.59
C THR A 693 14.75 45.23 5.44
N ASP A 694 15.20 44.80 4.26
CA ASP A 694 14.32 44.54 3.10
C ASP A 694 13.42 43.33 3.35
N VAL A 695 13.92 42.28 4.00
CA VAL A 695 13.14 41.09 4.42
C VAL A 695 12.00 41.50 5.37
N ARG A 696 12.29 42.35 6.37
CA ARG A 696 11.28 42.84 7.33
C ARG A 696 10.25 43.79 6.69
N LYS A 697 10.56 44.40 5.54
CA LYS A 697 9.60 45.22 4.79
C LYS A 697 8.69 44.34 3.94
N PHE A 698 9.21 43.22 3.42
CA PHE A 698 8.47 42.31 2.55
C PHE A 698 7.59 41.33 3.34
N PHE A 699 8.14 40.66 4.35
CA PHE A 699 7.44 39.68 5.15
C PHE A 699 6.88 40.29 6.44
N LYS A 700 5.69 39.89 6.83
CA LYS A 700 5.09 40.30 8.10
C LYS A 700 5.91 39.73 9.27
N PRO A 701 6.01 40.51 10.40
CA PRO A 701 6.75 40.06 11.58
C PRO A 701 6.27 38.72 12.14
N GLU A 702 4.96 38.44 12.09
CA GLU A 702 4.37 37.21 12.57
C GLU A 702 4.90 35.98 11.79
N PHE A 703 5.14 36.11 10.48
CA PHE A 703 5.70 35.08 9.66
C PHE A 703 7.19 34.84 9.98
N LEU A 704 7.98 35.90 10.06
CA LEU A 704 9.41 35.78 10.34
C LEU A 704 9.70 35.15 11.72
N ASN A 705 8.83 35.40 12.72
CA ASN A 705 8.95 34.84 14.06
C ASN A 705 8.62 33.31 14.13
N ARG A 706 8.05 32.75 13.08
CA ARG A 706 7.74 31.32 13.00
C ARG A 706 8.87 30.51 12.37
N LEU A 707 9.80 31.18 11.69
CA LEU A 707 10.96 30.55 11.08
C LEU A 707 12.00 30.17 12.13
N ASP A 708 12.63 29.02 11.97
CA ASP A 708 13.74 28.59 12.81
C ASP A 708 14.98 29.47 12.56
N GLU A 709 15.30 29.72 11.26
CA GLU A 709 16.46 30.49 10.86
C GLU A 709 16.26 31.20 9.51
N ILE A 710 16.84 32.37 9.35
CA ILE A 710 16.95 33.10 8.08
C ILE A 710 18.41 33.14 7.69
N LEU A 711 18.74 32.47 6.57
CA LEU A 711 20.10 32.22 6.14
C LEU A 711 20.44 33.03 4.89
N ILE A 712 21.50 33.85 4.97
CA ILE A 712 21.97 34.65 3.86
C ILE A 712 23.20 33.97 3.24
N PHE A 713 23.03 33.51 2.01
CA PHE A 713 24.07 32.84 1.24
C PHE A 713 25.06 33.85 0.66
N LYS A 714 26.34 33.57 0.87
CA LYS A 714 27.45 34.40 0.37
C LYS A 714 27.66 34.17 -1.10
N PRO A 715 28.11 35.19 -1.87
CA PRO A 715 28.66 34.98 -3.20
C PRO A 715 29.84 34.02 -3.16
N LEU A 716 29.96 33.17 -4.19
CA LEU A 716 31.05 32.19 -4.29
C LEU A 716 32.37 32.87 -4.66
N THR A 717 33.45 32.45 -4.01
CA THR A 717 34.82 32.83 -4.34
C THR A 717 35.39 32.03 -5.52
N LYS A 718 36.52 32.43 -6.11
CA LYS A 718 37.17 31.63 -7.15
C LYS A 718 37.57 30.25 -6.65
N ASP A 719 37.99 30.15 -5.40
CA ASP A 719 38.42 28.86 -4.82
C ASP A 719 37.20 27.96 -4.59
N ASP A 720 36.03 28.52 -4.18
CA ASP A 720 34.78 27.78 -4.10
C ASP A 720 34.38 27.24 -5.47
N LEU A 721 34.47 28.08 -6.53
CA LEU A 721 34.17 27.67 -7.90
C LEU A 721 35.09 26.53 -8.39
N ARG A 722 36.39 26.55 -8.02
CA ARG A 722 37.31 25.44 -8.30
C ARG A 722 36.86 24.15 -7.62
N HIS A 723 36.52 24.21 -6.37
CA HIS A 723 36.04 23.03 -5.63
C HIS A 723 34.74 22.51 -6.24
N ILE A 724 33.80 23.37 -6.62
CA ILE A 724 32.54 22.97 -7.26
C ILE A 724 32.80 22.29 -8.61
N VAL A 725 33.72 22.82 -9.45
CA VAL A 725 34.08 22.18 -10.72
C VAL A 725 34.68 20.79 -10.49
N ARG A 726 35.57 20.61 -9.48
CA ARG A 726 36.11 19.30 -9.13
C ARG A 726 35.01 18.32 -8.73
N LEU A 727 34.02 18.73 -7.93
CA LEU A 727 32.87 17.89 -7.57
C LEU A 727 32.04 17.50 -8.81
N MET A 728 31.80 18.45 -9.73
CA MET A 728 31.08 18.18 -10.99
C MET A 728 31.87 17.19 -11.87
N ILE A 729 33.18 17.32 -11.94
CA ILE A 729 34.08 16.42 -12.67
C ILE A 729 33.99 15.02 -12.05
N HIS A 730 34.11 14.90 -10.73
CA HIS A 730 33.99 13.60 -10.05
C HIS A 730 32.67 12.91 -10.34
N THR A 731 31.55 13.65 -10.31
CA THR A 731 30.24 13.11 -10.70
C THR A 731 30.20 12.65 -12.16
N LEU A 732 30.91 13.33 -13.06
CA LEU A 732 31.04 12.94 -14.46
C LEU A 732 31.91 11.67 -14.58
N GLU A 733 33.04 11.61 -13.87
CA GLU A 733 33.94 10.43 -13.82
C GLU A 733 33.18 9.17 -13.39
N ASP A 734 32.35 9.27 -12.34
CA ASP A 734 31.55 8.15 -11.86
C ASP A 734 30.55 7.67 -12.94
N LYS A 735 29.82 8.59 -13.58
CA LYS A 735 28.88 8.26 -14.66
C LYS A 735 29.53 7.60 -15.88
N VAL A 736 30.72 8.06 -16.24
CA VAL A 736 31.46 7.53 -17.41
C VAL A 736 32.09 6.18 -17.05
N LYS A 737 32.51 6.00 -15.79
CA LYS A 737 33.05 4.74 -15.24
C LYS A 737 31.97 3.63 -15.27
N GLU A 738 30.71 3.91 -15.04
CA GLU A 738 29.60 2.95 -15.21
C GLU A 738 29.49 2.42 -16.64
N LYS A 739 29.99 3.19 -17.61
CA LYS A 739 30.09 2.79 -19.04
C LYS A 739 31.44 2.16 -19.41
N GLY A 740 32.24 1.79 -18.40
CA GLY A 740 33.53 1.12 -18.60
C GLY A 740 34.64 2.01 -19.07
N VAL A 741 34.53 3.35 -19.04
CA VAL A 741 35.56 4.30 -19.48
C VAL A 741 36.12 5.05 -18.27
N ALA A 742 37.42 5.24 -18.21
CA ALA A 742 38.07 6.04 -17.17
C ALA A 742 38.35 7.46 -17.73
N VAL A 743 38.01 8.48 -16.95
CA VAL A 743 38.29 9.88 -17.27
C VAL A 743 39.20 10.46 -16.21
N ASP A 744 40.17 11.27 -16.64
CA ASP A 744 41.10 11.96 -15.75
C ASP A 744 41.24 13.42 -16.23
N VAL A 745 40.98 14.38 -15.34
CA VAL A 745 40.95 15.80 -15.69
C VAL A 745 42.09 16.53 -14.96
N THR A 746 42.95 17.18 -15.72
CA THR A 746 44.09 17.91 -15.15
C THR A 746 43.67 19.23 -14.49
N GLU A 747 44.50 19.74 -13.58
CA GLU A 747 44.24 21.04 -12.95
C GLU A 747 44.21 22.19 -13.98
N LYS A 748 44.99 22.12 -15.06
CA LYS A 748 44.98 23.10 -16.14
C LYS A 748 43.64 23.14 -16.88
N ALA A 749 43.03 21.98 -17.14
CA ALA A 749 41.73 21.89 -17.73
C ALA A 749 40.63 22.42 -16.77
N THR A 750 40.78 22.15 -15.48
CA THR A 750 39.89 22.72 -14.42
C THR A 750 39.98 24.26 -14.40
N GLU A 751 41.15 24.87 -14.53
CA GLU A 751 41.28 26.33 -14.61
C GLU A 751 40.60 26.93 -15.85
N VAL A 752 40.69 26.24 -17.00
CA VAL A 752 39.97 26.68 -18.22
C VAL A 752 38.45 26.64 -18.00
N LEU A 753 37.96 25.57 -17.41
CA LEU A 753 36.51 25.43 -17.06
C LEU A 753 36.05 26.53 -16.11
N VAL A 754 36.84 26.82 -15.08
CA VAL A 754 36.55 27.92 -14.14
C VAL A 754 36.60 29.26 -14.88
N GLY A 755 37.59 29.49 -15.75
CA GLY A 755 37.73 30.73 -16.50
C GLY A 755 36.55 31.02 -17.46
N GLU A 756 36.13 30.02 -18.22
CA GLU A 756 35.00 30.10 -19.14
C GLU A 756 33.64 30.13 -18.41
N GLY A 757 33.53 29.46 -17.29
CA GLY A 757 32.31 29.37 -16.50
C GLY A 757 32.20 30.39 -15.39
N THR A 758 33.15 31.33 -15.20
CA THR A 758 33.06 32.32 -14.12
C THR A 758 32.23 33.52 -14.54
N ASP A 759 31.03 33.59 -13.99
CA ASP A 759 30.22 34.81 -13.95
C ASP A 759 29.72 35.01 -12.50
N PHE A 760 30.38 35.95 -11.81
CA PHE A 760 30.06 36.25 -10.41
C PHE A 760 28.61 36.71 -10.21
N ALA A 761 27.92 37.16 -11.27
CA ALA A 761 26.52 37.53 -11.20
C ALA A 761 25.55 36.35 -11.16
N TYR A 762 25.96 35.18 -11.67
CA TYR A 762 25.14 33.98 -11.84
C TYR A 762 25.66 32.75 -11.06
N GLY A 763 26.73 32.92 -10.26
CA GLY A 763 27.29 31.87 -9.39
C GLY A 763 27.79 30.64 -10.16
N ALA A 764 27.47 29.45 -9.71
CA ALA A 764 27.94 28.20 -10.31
C ALA A 764 27.12 27.72 -11.53
N ARG A 765 25.99 28.36 -11.89
CA ARG A 765 25.17 27.93 -13.06
C ARG A 765 25.92 27.95 -14.41
N PRO A 766 26.74 28.99 -14.72
CA PRO A 766 27.52 28.99 -15.94
C PRO A 766 28.58 27.89 -16.02
N LEU A 767 29.15 27.46 -14.87
CA LEU A 767 30.14 26.37 -14.80
C LEU A 767 29.56 25.06 -15.35
N ARG A 768 28.32 24.73 -14.99
CA ARG A 768 27.65 23.51 -15.49
C ARG A 768 27.51 23.52 -17.00
N ARG A 769 27.14 24.68 -17.57
CA ARG A 769 27.07 24.84 -19.03
C ARG A 769 28.42 24.74 -19.70
N ALA A 770 29.47 25.30 -19.07
CA ALA A 770 30.84 25.20 -19.56
C ALA A 770 31.32 23.74 -19.56
N LEU A 771 31.11 23.01 -18.47
CA LEU A 771 31.43 21.59 -18.37
C LEU A 771 30.68 20.78 -19.43
N GLN A 772 29.37 21.00 -19.56
CA GLN A 772 28.56 20.34 -20.59
C GLN A 772 29.11 20.57 -22.00
N LYS A 773 29.26 21.83 -22.38
CA LYS A 773 29.67 22.20 -23.73
C LYS A 773 31.10 21.80 -24.07
N LEU A 774 32.03 21.92 -23.11
CA LEU A 774 33.47 21.73 -23.38
C LEU A 774 33.93 20.31 -23.12
N VAL A 775 33.20 19.55 -22.30
CA VAL A 775 33.61 18.20 -21.89
C VAL A 775 32.56 17.16 -22.25
N GLU A 776 31.31 17.27 -21.72
CA GLU A 776 30.28 16.22 -21.86
C GLU A 776 29.89 16.01 -23.32
N ASP A 777 29.64 17.09 -24.10
CA ASP A 777 29.25 17.00 -25.50
C ASP A 777 30.34 16.30 -26.31
N LYS A 778 31.62 16.65 -26.11
CA LYS A 778 32.73 16.01 -26.82
C LYS A 778 32.99 14.57 -26.42
N LEU A 779 32.87 14.24 -25.12
CA LEU A 779 32.96 12.86 -24.68
C LEU A 779 31.84 12.01 -25.31
N SER A 780 30.65 12.57 -25.40
CA SER A 780 29.51 11.91 -26.04
C SER A 780 29.75 11.66 -27.53
N GLU A 781 30.29 12.64 -28.27
CA GLU A 781 30.68 12.47 -29.68
C GLU A 781 31.67 11.33 -29.85
N TYR A 782 32.77 11.29 -29.06
CA TYR A 782 33.77 10.24 -29.15
C TYR A 782 33.23 8.85 -28.79
N MET A 783 32.29 8.76 -27.84
CA MET A 783 31.63 7.48 -27.47
C MET A 783 30.71 7.00 -28.61
N LEU A 784 29.94 7.92 -29.25
CA LEU A 784 29.03 7.59 -30.34
C LEU A 784 29.76 7.23 -31.63
N GLU A 785 30.92 7.92 -31.95
CA GLU A 785 31.79 7.61 -33.08
C GLU A 785 32.56 6.29 -32.87
N GLY A 786 32.50 5.69 -31.67
CA GLY A 786 33.28 4.48 -31.38
C GLY A 786 34.80 4.67 -31.27
N THR A 787 35.27 5.92 -31.20
CA THR A 787 36.67 6.27 -30.96
C THR A 787 37.03 6.05 -29.48
N LEU A 788 36.06 6.20 -28.56
CA LEU A 788 36.19 5.93 -27.15
C LEU A 788 35.39 4.66 -26.81
N LYS A 789 36.08 3.57 -26.50
CA LYS A 789 35.50 2.24 -26.20
C LYS A 789 35.67 1.88 -24.75
N GLU A 790 34.85 0.91 -24.31
CA GLU A 790 34.95 0.30 -22.98
C GLU A 790 36.37 -0.22 -22.71
N GLY A 791 36.92 0.08 -21.55
CA GLY A 791 38.29 -0.24 -21.16
C GLY A 791 39.36 0.83 -21.49
N MET A 792 39.00 1.90 -22.21
CA MET A 792 39.93 3.02 -22.53
C MET A 792 39.92 4.08 -21.43
N LYS A 793 41.04 4.81 -21.33
CA LYS A 793 41.21 5.96 -20.44
C LYS A 793 41.33 7.24 -21.28
N VAL A 794 40.63 8.30 -20.88
CA VAL A 794 40.73 9.64 -21.50
C VAL A 794 41.34 10.60 -20.50
N CYS A 795 42.44 11.26 -20.89
CA CYS A 795 42.99 12.37 -20.15
C CYS A 795 42.55 13.69 -20.79
N ILE A 796 41.91 14.53 -19.99
CA ILE A 796 41.44 15.86 -20.36
C ILE A 796 42.42 16.88 -19.82
N ASP A 797 43.14 17.57 -20.73
CA ASP A 797 44.20 18.52 -20.39
C ASP A 797 43.99 19.86 -21.13
N SER A 798 44.80 20.84 -20.81
CA SER A 798 44.91 22.09 -21.57
C SER A 798 46.36 22.47 -21.79
N LYS A 799 46.79 22.50 -23.06
CA LYS A 799 48.17 22.89 -23.43
C LYS A 799 48.34 24.40 -23.35
N ASP A 800 47.37 25.13 -23.77
CA ASP A 800 47.44 26.60 -23.98
C ASP A 800 46.82 27.38 -22.82
N GLY A 801 46.20 26.71 -21.82
CA GLY A 801 45.38 27.34 -20.77
C GLY A 801 44.15 28.05 -21.30
N LYS A 802 43.73 27.80 -22.57
CA LYS A 802 42.56 28.38 -23.24
C LYS A 802 41.61 27.37 -23.87
N LYS A 803 42.14 26.21 -24.28
CA LYS A 803 41.33 25.17 -24.91
C LYS A 803 41.52 23.85 -24.18
N ILE A 804 40.46 23.05 -24.19
CA ILE A 804 40.48 21.69 -23.61
C ILE A 804 40.86 20.70 -24.72
N ASP A 805 41.88 19.91 -24.46
CA ASP A 805 42.41 18.84 -25.32
C ASP A 805 42.08 17.49 -24.71
N PHE A 806 41.68 16.53 -25.57
CA PHE A 806 41.38 15.15 -25.17
C PHE A 806 42.47 14.22 -25.64
N GLN A 807 43.09 13.47 -24.74
CA GLN A 807 44.10 12.46 -25.06
C GLN A 807 43.54 11.09 -24.67
N MET A 808 43.36 10.22 -25.67
CA MET A 808 42.93 8.83 -25.44
C MET A 808 44.17 7.99 -25.14
N ILE A 809 44.10 7.21 -24.04
CA ILE A 809 45.19 6.39 -23.54
C ILE A 809 44.74 4.92 -23.46
#